data_28c9d1d1425dd694a34b2051555f7680
#
_entry.id   28c9d1d1425dd694a34b2051555f7680
#
_cell.length_a   1.000
_cell.length_b   1.000
_cell.length_c   1.000
_cell.angle_alpha   90.00
_cell.angle_beta   90.00
_cell.angle_gamma   90.00
#
_symmetry.space_group_name_H-M   'P 1'
#
loop_
_entity.id
_entity.type
_entity.pdbx_description
1 polymer ?
#
loop_
_entity_poly.entity_id
_entity_poly.type
_entity_poly.pdbx_seq_one_letter_code
_entity_poly.pdbx_strand_id
1 'polypeptide(L)'
;MKFRIFISLFFFWFSFTAQKGQLVGKVVDEKSNSSILYVTVSLHNYLDTSLISGVITDEQGKFKIQDIVLNSSYLLKCSFIGYKTYFKRIDFGNEKSINLGDIFISPSVELLKGVEVIADKPMVTYEIDKKVVNVEQMNTVTSQTAVQVLANITSVTVDIDGNVSLRGSQGFTLLIDGRPSAMPNSEALQLIQASNIKDIEIITNPSAKYDAEGTAGIINIILKKNILKGVSTLINVNGGNSANGSDYLNYGTDFLTSINKEKLKFNIGGQWVDRNRFRDIEQIRKTEISGEEYRIESQGLHRYFGTNYGGNAAMEYQPNENNFLSVGLSANTRQWNAAANYTFDEFIEDSLANSYQNRERTLRDFLFLSSSLAYQHLFNKDKEHYISLTSTYNLYDGKEDAQAEFFNDNNLEGGNRNTEIGPTNAVRLSVDYQLPLENKMKLQLGARADFGFSGDDQDSYRYDIFTQEYIRLDSFSTDVKYTQNVFAGYGILNGKLNEKLGYQIGLRAEYTDRYISLTNSSLNASINRLDWFPSAHFSYKVNSKNQFMANASRRINRPRSWHLEPFISWEDPYTVRQGNPNLSPEYIQSYEFGYIRELIKGSFSTEFYFRNIKNMRQRVQEVYDVNVIVKRPINAGVSQSLGGEFTFSNKVVDWWSFNLGLNLFYYKVEGDTIVSTINQESFTYRGRLSNSLILPRGFKIQFITNFIADVVTVQGIDKGYTTFDLAIKKDFRDGKASATFQFSNIFATERRETIVDTPSLYSYRLATPKWPFVSLSLSVRLNNFNNLDKIKTEKGSEF
;
A
#
# COMPACT_ATOMS: atom_id res chain seq x y z
N MET A 1 11.56 -30.27 -72.85
CA MET A 1 12.53 -31.22 -73.45
C MET A 1 13.47 -31.63 -72.34
N LYS A 2 13.22 -32.82 -71.75
CA LYS A 2 14.05 -34.01 -71.58
C LYS A 2 15.48 -33.73 -71.04
N PHE A 3 15.88 -34.29 -69.82
CA PHE A 3 16.31 -35.68 -69.66
C PHE A 3 16.36 -36.08 -68.18
N ARG A 4 15.76 -37.25 -67.92
CA ARG A 4 15.93 -38.03 -66.68
C ARG A 4 17.22 -38.78 -66.74
N ILE A 5 17.99 -38.86 -65.66
CA ILE A 5 18.95 -39.92 -65.40
C ILE A 5 18.70 -40.50 -64.01
N PHE A 6 18.31 -41.78 -64.00
CA PHE A 6 18.18 -42.64 -62.84
C PHE A 6 19.56 -43.25 -62.53
N ILE A 7 20.06 -43.06 -61.32
CA ILE A 7 21.17 -43.84 -60.81
C ILE A 7 20.66 -44.54 -59.56
N SER A 8 20.44 -45.82 -59.64
CA SER A 8 20.17 -46.78 -58.54
C SER A 8 21.47 -47.07 -57.88
N LEU A 9 21.63 -46.63 -56.61
CA LEU A 9 22.71 -47.12 -55.74
C LEU A 9 22.07 -48.14 -54.75
N PHE A 10 22.43 -49.35 -54.89
CA PHE A 10 22.18 -50.49 -54.01
C PHE A 10 22.94 -50.24 -52.72
N PHE A 11 22.29 -49.80 -51.61
CA PHE A 11 22.86 -49.83 -50.30
C PHE A 11 22.60 -51.21 -49.63
N PHE A 12 23.64 -51.99 -49.49
CA PHE A 12 23.67 -53.15 -48.63
C PHE A 12 23.56 -52.69 -47.19
N TRP A 13 22.40 -52.89 -46.52
CA TRP A 13 22.22 -52.75 -45.13
C TRP A 13 22.84 -53.91 -44.38
N PHE A 14 24.06 -53.76 -43.87
CA PHE A 14 24.60 -54.58 -42.81
C PHE A 14 23.89 -54.21 -41.51
N SER A 15 22.89 -54.99 -41.11
CA SER A 15 22.34 -54.94 -39.75
C SER A 15 23.38 -55.48 -38.77
N PHE A 16 24.19 -54.62 -38.19
CA PHE A 16 24.95 -54.99 -36.98
C PHE A 16 23.94 -55.18 -35.84
N THR A 17 23.56 -56.42 -35.53
CA THR A 17 22.89 -56.72 -34.28
C THR A 17 23.91 -56.61 -33.16
N ALA A 18 23.92 -55.44 -32.46
CA ALA A 18 24.71 -55.30 -31.26
C ALA A 18 24.28 -56.38 -30.26
N GLN A 19 25.19 -57.21 -29.84
CA GLN A 19 24.92 -58.18 -28.78
C GLN A 19 24.58 -57.43 -27.50
N LYS A 20 23.44 -57.78 -26.89
CA LYS A 20 22.90 -57.10 -25.69
C LYS A 20 23.17 -57.93 -24.44
N GLY A 21 23.58 -57.25 -23.38
CA GLY A 21 23.84 -57.81 -22.06
C GLY A 21 22.82 -57.37 -21.02
N GLN A 22 22.93 -57.92 -19.83
CA GLN A 22 22.15 -57.52 -18.65
C GLN A 22 23.05 -57.34 -17.43
N LEU A 23 22.64 -56.43 -16.53
CA LEU A 23 23.26 -56.10 -15.26
C LEU A 23 22.28 -56.42 -14.13
N VAL A 24 22.72 -57.21 -13.17
CA VAL A 24 21.92 -57.58 -11.99
C VAL A 24 22.70 -57.29 -10.72
N GLY A 25 22.01 -57.00 -9.65
CA GLY A 25 22.61 -56.75 -8.33
C GLY A 25 21.53 -56.55 -7.27
N LYS A 26 21.97 -56.30 -6.03
CA LYS A 26 21.12 -56.03 -4.88
C LYS A 26 21.66 -54.84 -4.11
N VAL A 27 20.81 -53.92 -3.69
CA VAL A 27 21.21 -52.77 -2.90
C VAL A 27 20.89 -53.00 -1.42
N VAL A 28 21.88 -52.80 -0.56
CA VAL A 28 21.85 -53.09 0.86
C VAL A 28 22.34 -51.88 1.67
N ASP A 29 21.77 -51.68 2.83
CA ASP A 29 22.21 -50.67 3.79
C ASP A 29 23.52 -51.13 4.45
N GLU A 30 24.55 -50.26 4.40
CA GLU A 30 25.87 -50.59 4.92
C GLU A 30 25.92 -50.77 6.45
N LYS A 31 25.01 -50.16 7.24
CA LYS A 31 24.98 -50.26 8.68
C LYS A 31 24.12 -51.42 9.19
N SER A 32 22.96 -51.63 8.59
CA SER A 32 21.97 -52.58 9.08
C SER A 32 22.00 -53.93 8.32
N ASN A 33 22.76 -54.01 7.20
CA ASN A 33 22.76 -55.12 6.27
C ASN A 33 21.36 -55.47 5.71
N SER A 34 20.40 -54.58 5.83
CA SER A 34 19.05 -54.80 5.31
C SER A 34 18.94 -54.39 3.83
N SER A 35 18.10 -55.08 3.09
CA SER A 35 17.80 -54.73 1.70
C SER A 35 17.05 -53.41 1.61
N ILE A 36 17.42 -52.53 0.67
CA ILE A 36 16.75 -51.27 0.46
C ILE A 36 15.87 -51.35 -0.79
N LEU A 37 14.56 -51.20 -0.61
CA LEU A 37 13.56 -51.22 -1.65
C LEU A 37 13.44 -49.84 -2.31
N TYR A 38 13.04 -49.82 -3.58
CA TYR A 38 12.78 -48.61 -4.37
C TYR A 38 13.98 -47.64 -4.54
N VAL A 39 15.21 -48.16 -4.46
CA VAL A 39 16.41 -47.39 -4.81
C VAL A 39 16.43 -47.15 -6.31
N THR A 40 16.66 -45.95 -6.74
CA THR A 40 16.86 -45.66 -8.17
C THR A 40 18.26 -46.08 -8.58
N VAL A 41 18.32 -47.05 -9.51
CA VAL A 41 19.54 -47.56 -10.12
C VAL A 41 19.56 -47.11 -11.56
N SER A 42 20.53 -46.29 -11.95
CA SER A 42 20.64 -45.76 -13.31
C SER A 42 21.99 -46.09 -13.90
N LEU A 43 22.02 -46.40 -15.19
CA LEU A 43 23.20 -46.70 -15.97
C LEU A 43 23.45 -45.55 -16.96
N HIS A 44 24.63 -44.97 -16.89
CA HIS A 44 25.03 -43.81 -17.69
C HIS A 44 26.22 -44.18 -18.57
N ASN A 45 26.38 -43.53 -19.70
CA ASN A 45 27.59 -43.62 -20.50
C ASN A 45 28.76 -43.07 -19.69
N TYR A 46 29.91 -43.77 -19.68
CA TYR A 46 31.05 -43.38 -18.86
C TYR A 46 31.74 -42.07 -19.36
N LEU A 47 31.66 -41.79 -20.66
CA LEU A 47 32.36 -40.67 -21.28
C LEU A 47 31.60 -39.33 -21.14
N ASP A 48 30.31 -39.35 -21.35
CA ASP A 48 29.48 -38.11 -21.40
C ASP A 48 28.40 -38.07 -20.30
N THR A 49 28.35 -39.05 -19.42
CA THR A 49 27.39 -39.19 -18.32
C THR A 49 25.91 -39.17 -18.75
N SER A 50 25.59 -39.32 -20.03
CA SER A 50 24.23 -39.41 -20.53
C SER A 50 23.53 -40.66 -19.99
N LEU A 51 22.22 -40.53 -19.62
CA LEU A 51 21.43 -41.66 -19.13
C LEU A 51 21.12 -42.67 -20.26
N ILE A 52 21.45 -43.94 -20.02
CA ILE A 52 21.18 -45.01 -20.94
C ILE A 52 19.93 -45.79 -20.51
N SER A 53 19.87 -46.15 -19.24
CA SER A 53 18.77 -46.95 -18.69
C SER A 53 18.64 -46.70 -17.18
N GLY A 54 17.45 -46.92 -16.62
CA GLY A 54 17.21 -46.80 -15.19
C GLY A 54 16.09 -47.72 -14.74
N VAL A 55 16.25 -48.28 -13.54
CA VAL A 55 15.28 -49.16 -12.87
C VAL A 55 15.21 -48.79 -11.39
N ILE A 56 14.22 -49.30 -10.69
CA ILE A 56 14.13 -49.24 -9.23
C ILE A 56 14.30 -50.62 -8.64
N THR A 57 14.85 -50.74 -7.44
CA THR A 57 14.98 -52.00 -6.73
C THR A 57 13.60 -52.53 -6.28
N ASP A 58 13.41 -53.85 -6.31
CA ASP A 58 12.22 -54.55 -5.81
C ASP A 58 12.18 -54.59 -4.26
N GLU A 59 11.17 -55.21 -3.69
CA GLU A 59 10.98 -55.38 -2.23
C GLU A 59 12.13 -56.14 -1.54
N GLN A 60 12.91 -56.91 -2.28
CA GLN A 60 14.11 -57.60 -1.77
C GLN A 60 15.40 -56.79 -2.07
N GLY A 61 15.29 -55.55 -2.56
CA GLY A 61 16.42 -54.71 -2.90
C GLY A 61 17.13 -55.07 -4.20
N LYS A 62 16.60 -56.00 -5.01
CA LYS A 62 17.20 -56.50 -6.24
C LYS A 62 16.83 -55.61 -7.44
N PHE A 63 17.76 -55.50 -8.40
CA PHE A 63 17.50 -54.79 -9.65
C PHE A 63 18.05 -55.58 -10.84
N LYS A 64 17.47 -55.33 -12.02
CA LYS A 64 17.89 -55.89 -13.29
C LYS A 64 17.77 -54.85 -14.41
N ILE A 65 18.89 -54.51 -15.02
CA ILE A 65 18.95 -53.66 -16.21
C ILE A 65 19.25 -54.55 -17.41
N GLN A 66 18.42 -54.45 -18.45
CA GLN A 66 18.52 -55.24 -19.67
C GLN A 66 18.93 -54.36 -20.87
N ASP A 67 19.19 -55.00 -22.00
CA ASP A 67 19.47 -54.34 -23.27
C ASP A 67 20.75 -53.48 -23.30
N ILE A 68 21.76 -53.80 -22.51
CA ILE A 68 23.02 -53.09 -22.41
C ILE A 68 23.94 -53.47 -23.57
N VAL A 69 24.52 -52.52 -24.26
CA VAL A 69 25.46 -52.78 -25.38
C VAL A 69 26.77 -53.33 -24.82
N LEU A 70 27.26 -54.47 -25.38
CA LEU A 70 28.51 -55.08 -24.97
C LEU A 70 29.73 -54.27 -25.48
N ASN A 71 30.91 -54.53 -24.91
CA ASN A 71 32.20 -53.87 -25.25
C ASN A 71 32.18 -52.35 -25.03
N SER A 72 31.51 -51.91 -23.98
CA SER A 72 31.39 -50.51 -23.62
C SER A 72 31.53 -50.31 -22.12
N SER A 73 32.00 -49.12 -21.72
CA SER A 73 32.11 -48.71 -20.32
C SER A 73 30.93 -47.87 -19.88
N TYR A 74 30.43 -48.13 -18.69
CA TYR A 74 29.27 -47.47 -18.09
C TYR A 74 29.57 -47.00 -16.69
N LEU A 75 28.79 -45.98 -16.24
CA LEU A 75 28.76 -45.55 -14.87
C LEU A 75 27.43 -45.91 -14.24
N LEU A 76 27.46 -46.90 -13.30
CA LEU A 76 26.30 -47.24 -12.48
C LEU A 76 26.16 -46.18 -11.38
N LYS A 77 24.95 -45.66 -11.20
CA LYS A 77 24.59 -44.74 -10.13
C LYS A 77 23.42 -45.30 -9.35
N CYS A 78 23.59 -45.51 -8.03
CA CYS A 78 22.51 -45.86 -7.12
C CYS A 78 22.21 -44.69 -6.22
N SER A 79 20.94 -44.21 -6.19
CA SER A 79 20.52 -43.06 -5.38
C SER A 79 19.23 -43.38 -4.65
N PHE A 80 19.20 -43.00 -3.36
CA PHE A 80 18.03 -43.15 -2.50
C PHE A 80 18.00 -42.02 -1.47
N ILE A 81 16.80 -41.56 -1.12
CA ILE A 81 16.63 -40.44 -0.16
C ILE A 81 17.19 -40.87 1.20
N GLY A 82 18.09 -40.06 1.74
CA GLY A 82 18.75 -40.32 3.04
C GLY A 82 20.04 -41.13 2.95
N TYR A 83 20.50 -41.48 1.74
CA TYR A 83 21.74 -42.22 1.51
C TYR A 83 22.71 -41.41 0.62
N LYS A 84 24.02 -41.71 0.79
CA LYS A 84 25.03 -41.18 -0.12
C LYS A 84 24.87 -41.82 -1.47
N THR A 85 24.89 -41.05 -2.56
CA THR A 85 24.83 -41.61 -3.92
C THR A 85 26.07 -42.46 -4.18
N TYR A 86 25.86 -43.70 -4.58
CA TYR A 86 26.91 -44.65 -4.92
C TYR A 86 27.15 -44.64 -6.42
N PHE A 87 28.44 -44.64 -6.80
CA PHE A 87 28.87 -44.70 -8.18
C PHE A 87 29.85 -45.86 -8.37
N LYS A 88 29.68 -46.58 -9.46
CA LYS A 88 30.58 -47.65 -9.84
C LYS A 88 30.76 -47.71 -11.36
N ARG A 89 32.02 -47.75 -11.81
CA ARG A 89 32.32 -48.00 -13.22
C ARG A 89 32.11 -49.50 -13.53
N ILE A 90 31.42 -49.76 -14.62
CA ILE A 90 31.12 -51.12 -15.12
C ILE A 90 31.68 -51.22 -16.54
N ASP A 91 32.61 -52.11 -16.73
CA ASP A 91 33.14 -52.37 -18.07
C ASP A 91 32.56 -53.67 -18.59
N PHE A 92 31.67 -53.55 -19.58
CA PHE A 92 31.07 -54.70 -20.27
C PHE A 92 32.01 -55.14 -21.37
N GLY A 93 32.63 -56.35 -21.19
CA GLY A 93 33.31 -57.06 -22.26
C GLY A 93 32.35 -57.90 -23.11
N ASN A 94 32.69 -59.14 -23.39
CA ASN A 94 31.87 -60.11 -24.13
C ASN A 94 30.86 -60.87 -23.24
N GLU A 95 30.83 -60.59 -21.96
CA GLU A 95 29.96 -61.30 -21.01
C GLU A 95 28.50 -60.78 -21.15
N LYS A 96 27.58 -61.69 -21.39
CA LYS A 96 26.16 -61.38 -21.57
C LYS A 96 25.43 -61.07 -20.28
N SER A 97 26.02 -61.31 -19.12
CA SER A 97 25.39 -60.99 -17.81
C SER A 97 26.47 -60.70 -16.78
N ILE A 98 26.39 -59.53 -16.14
CA ILE A 98 27.24 -59.13 -15.01
C ILE A 98 26.37 -59.11 -13.75
N ASN A 99 26.78 -59.89 -12.73
CA ASN A 99 26.18 -59.86 -11.40
C ASN A 99 27.11 -59.09 -10.47
N LEU A 100 26.61 -57.93 -9.95
CA LEU A 100 27.37 -57.03 -9.05
C LEU A 100 27.38 -57.49 -7.58
N GLY A 101 26.56 -58.51 -7.24
CA GLY A 101 26.32 -58.91 -5.86
C GLY A 101 25.62 -57.81 -5.04
N ASP A 102 25.95 -57.73 -3.77
CA ASP A 102 25.43 -56.72 -2.84
C ASP A 102 26.19 -55.41 -3.02
N ILE A 103 25.44 -54.33 -3.26
CA ILE A 103 25.93 -52.95 -3.35
C ILE A 103 25.55 -52.27 -2.06
N PHE A 104 26.54 -51.93 -1.26
CA PHE A 104 26.34 -51.25 0.00
C PHE A 104 26.26 -49.74 -0.19
N ILE A 105 25.17 -49.10 0.27
CA ILE A 105 25.03 -47.64 0.29
C ILE A 105 24.96 -47.15 1.74
N SER A 106 25.70 -46.09 2.04
CA SER A 106 25.82 -45.54 3.39
C SER A 106 24.72 -44.54 3.66
N PRO A 107 24.05 -44.53 4.83
CA PRO A 107 23.19 -43.43 5.23
C PRO A 107 23.94 -42.09 5.19
N SER A 108 23.35 -41.08 4.53
CA SER A 108 23.94 -39.74 4.49
C SER A 108 23.49 -38.97 5.72
N VAL A 109 24.45 -38.51 6.52
CA VAL A 109 24.23 -37.54 7.61
C VAL A 109 24.17 -36.11 7.06
N GLU A 110 24.54 -35.90 5.78
CA GLU A 110 24.31 -34.64 5.13
C GLU A 110 22.81 -34.47 4.85
N LEU A 111 22.17 -33.66 5.65
CA LEU A 111 20.87 -33.04 5.32
C LEU A 111 20.94 -32.58 3.86
N LEU A 112 20.18 -33.22 2.99
CA LEU A 112 19.91 -32.68 1.66
C LEU A 112 19.61 -31.20 1.81
N LYS A 113 20.47 -30.34 1.27
CA LYS A 113 20.04 -29.02 0.88
C LYS A 113 18.91 -29.27 -0.12
N GLY A 114 17.68 -29.23 0.35
CA GLY A 114 16.52 -29.20 -0.51
C GLY A 114 16.82 -28.12 -1.53
N VAL A 115 16.72 -28.43 -2.79
CA VAL A 115 16.52 -27.43 -3.83
C VAL A 115 15.15 -26.88 -3.47
N GLU A 116 15.14 -25.86 -2.61
CA GLU A 116 14.01 -24.98 -2.45
C GLU A 116 13.89 -24.33 -3.83
N VAL A 117 12.99 -24.82 -4.64
CA VAL A 117 12.47 -24.05 -5.76
C VAL A 117 11.71 -22.94 -5.08
N ILE A 118 12.43 -21.87 -4.72
CA ILE A 118 11.85 -20.58 -4.40
C ILE A 118 11.27 -20.13 -5.73
N ALA A 119 10.04 -20.52 -6.00
CA ALA A 119 9.26 -19.84 -6.99
C ALA A 119 9.17 -18.41 -6.45
N ASP A 120 9.82 -17.46 -7.11
CA ASP A 120 9.68 -16.06 -6.81
C ASP A 120 8.18 -15.76 -6.77
N LYS A 121 7.66 -15.46 -5.58
CA LYS A 121 6.25 -15.10 -5.46
C LYS A 121 6.01 -13.93 -6.40
N PRO A 122 4.95 -13.94 -7.21
CA PRO A 122 4.67 -12.82 -8.07
C PRO A 122 4.53 -11.54 -7.22
N MET A 123 4.96 -10.41 -7.74
CA MET A 123 4.88 -9.12 -7.06
C MET A 123 3.44 -8.76 -6.68
N VAL A 124 2.46 -9.22 -7.46
CA VAL A 124 1.03 -9.00 -7.24
C VAL A 124 0.30 -10.32 -7.32
N THR A 125 -0.50 -10.62 -6.30
CA THR A 125 -1.43 -11.75 -6.26
C THR A 125 -2.84 -11.26 -5.92
N TYR A 126 -3.84 -12.09 -6.16
CA TYR A 126 -5.23 -11.70 -5.90
C TYR A 126 -5.95 -12.78 -5.09
N GLU A 127 -6.66 -12.35 -4.06
CA GLU A 127 -7.61 -13.13 -3.30
C GLU A 127 -9.06 -12.79 -3.73
N ILE A 128 -10.08 -13.34 -3.11
CA ILE A 128 -11.48 -13.13 -3.55
C ILE A 128 -11.88 -11.65 -3.50
N ASP A 129 -11.44 -10.92 -2.48
CA ASP A 129 -11.85 -9.56 -2.17
C ASP A 129 -10.70 -8.54 -2.20
N LYS A 130 -9.47 -8.96 -2.52
CA LYS A 130 -8.30 -8.08 -2.42
C LYS A 130 -7.17 -8.40 -3.41
N LYS A 131 -6.44 -7.36 -3.76
CA LYS A 131 -5.16 -7.40 -4.47
C LYS A 131 -4.04 -7.37 -3.44
N VAL A 132 -3.13 -8.31 -3.46
CA VAL A 132 -2.00 -8.40 -2.54
C VAL A 132 -0.72 -8.07 -3.28
N VAL A 133 -0.03 -7.05 -2.84
CA VAL A 133 1.26 -6.61 -3.38
C VAL A 133 2.36 -7.03 -2.43
N ASN A 134 3.25 -7.90 -2.88
CA ASN A 134 4.38 -8.39 -2.09
C ASN A 134 5.51 -7.36 -2.11
N VAL A 135 5.71 -6.69 -0.97
CA VAL A 135 6.69 -5.60 -0.83
C VAL A 135 8.12 -6.14 -0.80
N GLU A 136 8.33 -7.40 -0.40
CA GLU A 136 9.67 -8.01 -0.38
C GLU A 136 10.27 -8.17 -1.78
N GLN A 137 9.43 -8.25 -2.80
CA GLN A 137 9.85 -8.31 -4.21
C GLN A 137 10.18 -6.93 -4.80
N MET A 138 9.90 -5.85 -4.07
CA MET A 138 10.27 -4.50 -4.47
C MET A 138 11.72 -4.20 -4.10
N ASN A 139 12.61 -4.14 -5.06
CA ASN A 139 14.07 -4.09 -4.86
C ASN A 139 14.61 -2.81 -4.19
N THR A 140 13.84 -1.72 -4.13
CA THR A 140 14.30 -0.39 -3.69
C THR A 140 13.74 0.06 -2.34
N VAL A 141 12.98 -0.78 -1.67
CA VAL A 141 12.06 -0.40 -0.57
C VAL A 141 12.74 -0.19 0.79
N THR A 142 13.99 -0.59 0.98
CA THR A 142 14.61 -0.71 2.32
C THR A 142 14.75 0.62 3.08
N SER A 143 14.74 1.75 2.38
CA SER A 143 14.89 3.08 2.95
C SER A 143 13.65 3.97 2.75
N GLN A 144 12.56 3.40 2.29
CA GLN A 144 11.32 4.11 1.98
C GLN A 144 10.31 3.99 3.10
N THR A 145 9.36 4.92 3.17
CA THR A 145 8.16 4.82 4.00
C THR A 145 7.06 4.06 3.25
N ALA A 146 6.00 3.66 3.95
CA ALA A 146 4.84 3.05 3.31
C ALA A 146 4.23 3.95 2.22
N VAL A 147 4.27 5.27 2.39
CA VAL A 147 3.84 6.25 1.37
C VAL A 147 4.58 6.04 0.05
N GLN A 148 5.91 5.92 0.12
CA GLN A 148 6.74 5.75 -1.07
C GLN A 148 6.55 4.37 -1.72
N VAL A 149 6.27 3.34 -0.91
CA VAL A 149 5.90 2.02 -1.43
C VAL A 149 4.55 2.06 -2.12
N LEU A 150 3.58 2.70 -1.50
CA LEU A 150 2.23 2.87 -2.07
C LEU A 150 2.27 3.67 -3.36
N ALA A 151 3.13 4.68 -3.45
CA ALA A 151 3.38 5.39 -4.70
C ALA A 151 3.85 4.45 -5.83
N ASN A 152 4.33 3.24 -5.53
CA ASN A 152 4.70 2.21 -6.50
C ASN A 152 3.53 1.29 -6.91
N ILE A 153 2.33 1.48 -6.38
CA ILE A 153 1.15 0.66 -6.69
C ILE A 153 0.24 1.41 -7.66
N THR A 154 -0.17 0.77 -8.74
CA THR A 154 -0.91 1.38 -9.85
C THR A 154 -2.20 2.08 -9.44
N SER A 155 -2.96 1.49 -8.51
CA SER A 155 -4.24 2.04 -8.03
C SER A 155 -4.06 3.22 -7.07
N VAL A 156 -2.82 3.55 -6.70
CA VAL A 156 -2.49 4.53 -5.68
C VAL A 156 -1.75 5.71 -6.31
N THR A 157 -2.13 6.91 -5.92
CA THR A 157 -1.39 8.13 -6.23
C THR A 157 -0.96 8.80 -4.94
N VAL A 158 0.22 9.38 -4.94
CA VAL A 158 0.76 10.11 -3.81
C VAL A 158 1.04 11.54 -4.25
N ASP A 159 0.50 12.50 -3.54
CA ASP A 159 0.74 13.89 -3.82
C ASP A 159 2.06 14.38 -3.20
N ILE A 160 2.43 15.63 -3.48
CA ILE A 160 3.67 16.24 -2.99
C ILE A 160 3.73 16.34 -1.47
N ASP A 161 2.59 16.48 -0.82
CA ASP A 161 2.49 16.60 0.63
C ASP A 161 2.55 15.21 1.29
N GLY A 162 2.62 14.15 0.46
CA GLY A 162 2.62 12.75 0.89
C GLY A 162 1.22 12.21 1.17
N ASN A 163 0.17 12.91 0.72
CA ASN A 163 -1.18 12.41 0.83
C ASN A 163 -1.40 11.30 -0.19
N VAL A 164 -1.91 10.21 0.29
CA VAL A 164 -2.20 9.02 -0.51
C VAL A 164 -3.65 9.07 -0.98
N SER A 165 -3.86 8.79 -2.25
CA SER A 165 -5.19 8.61 -2.82
C SER A 165 -5.28 7.24 -3.48
N LEU A 166 -6.36 6.52 -3.21
CA LEU A 166 -6.69 5.26 -3.85
C LEU A 166 -7.74 5.54 -4.93
N ARG A 167 -7.43 5.23 -6.19
CA ARG A 167 -8.30 5.55 -7.34
C ARG A 167 -8.77 7.00 -7.37
N GLY A 168 -7.86 7.92 -7.02
CA GLY A 168 -8.15 9.36 -7.02
C GLY A 168 -8.88 9.89 -5.80
N SER A 169 -9.28 9.06 -4.84
CA SER A 169 -9.93 9.49 -3.61
C SER A 169 -9.01 9.31 -2.39
N GLN A 170 -8.92 10.33 -1.54
CA GLN A 170 -8.23 10.28 -0.25
C GLN A 170 -9.06 9.59 0.84
N GLY A 171 -10.34 9.33 0.58
CA GLY A 171 -11.29 8.73 1.52
C GLY A 171 -11.16 7.21 1.65
N PHE A 172 -9.97 6.64 1.64
CA PHE A 172 -9.75 5.21 1.91
C PHE A 172 -9.56 4.95 3.42
N THR A 173 -9.83 3.71 3.84
CA THR A 173 -9.55 3.25 5.21
C THR A 173 -8.17 2.61 5.25
N LEU A 174 -7.32 3.05 6.18
CA LEU A 174 -6.02 2.42 6.42
C LEU A 174 -6.13 1.38 7.54
N LEU A 175 -5.67 0.17 7.24
CA LEU A 175 -5.48 -0.89 8.23
C LEU A 175 -3.99 -1.23 8.38
N ILE A 176 -3.61 -1.63 9.58
CA ILE A 176 -2.29 -2.19 9.89
C ILE A 176 -2.53 -3.56 10.53
N ASP A 177 -2.03 -4.64 9.91
CA ASP A 177 -2.32 -6.03 10.28
C ASP A 177 -3.83 -6.30 10.45
N GLY A 178 -4.66 -5.75 9.56
CA GLY A 178 -6.11 -5.88 9.56
C GLY A 178 -6.84 -5.01 10.58
N ARG A 179 -6.15 -4.11 11.29
CA ARG A 179 -6.72 -3.21 12.30
C ARG A 179 -6.74 -1.78 11.78
N PRO A 180 -7.82 -1.02 11.96
CA PRO A 180 -7.87 0.37 11.55
C PRO A 180 -6.73 1.18 12.15
N SER A 181 -6.10 2.01 11.31
CA SER A 181 -5.13 2.98 11.80
C SER A 181 -5.84 3.98 12.70
N ALA A 182 -5.24 4.23 13.82
CA ALA A 182 -5.69 5.24 14.76
C ALA A 182 -5.34 6.67 14.32
N MET A 183 -4.29 6.80 13.50
CA MET A 183 -3.79 8.07 12.98
C MET A 183 -4.47 8.42 11.67
N PRO A 184 -4.49 9.70 11.27
CA PRO A 184 -4.80 10.08 9.89
C PRO A 184 -3.96 9.28 8.90
N ASN A 185 -4.56 8.83 7.79
CA ASN A 185 -3.94 7.90 6.86
C ASN A 185 -2.56 8.35 6.37
N SER A 186 -2.42 9.62 6.00
CA SER A 186 -1.16 10.20 5.52
C SER A 186 -0.06 10.15 6.57
N GLU A 187 -0.40 10.35 7.84
CA GLU A 187 0.54 10.35 8.95
C GLU A 187 0.99 8.94 9.29
N ALA A 188 0.05 8.01 9.47
CA ALA A 188 0.35 6.62 9.75
C ALA A 188 1.27 6.00 8.67
N LEU A 189 0.98 6.28 7.40
CA LEU A 189 1.77 5.77 6.28
C LEU A 189 3.17 6.38 6.20
N GLN A 190 3.34 7.63 6.62
CA GLN A 190 4.65 8.27 6.70
C GLN A 190 5.53 7.70 7.82
N LEU A 191 4.93 7.12 8.85
CA LEU A 191 5.61 6.54 9.99
C LEU A 191 6.04 5.07 9.76
N ILE A 192 5.33 4.34 8.89
CA ILE A 192 5.63 2.94 8.65
C ILE A 192 6.80 2.83 7.68
N GLN A 193 7.88 2.23 8.14
CA GLN A 193 9.04 1.93 7.29
C GLN A 193 8.74 0.74 6.38
N ALA A 194 9.05 0.89 5.10
CA ALA A 194 8.82 -0.13 4.09
C ALA A 194 9.57 -1.44 4.35
N SER A 195 10.72 -1.37 5.00
CA SER A 195 11.50 -2.55 5.43
C SER A 195 10.72 -3.46 6.39
N ASN A 196 9.75 -2.92 7.11
CA ASN A 196 8.90 -3.65 8.05
C ASN A 196 7.63 -4.21 7.39
N ILE A 197 7.35 -3.82 6.15
CA ILE A 197 6.17 -4.28 5.41
C ILE A 197 6.50 -5.62 4.74
N LYS A 198 5.60 -6.57 4.89
CA LYS A 198 5.62 -7.84 4.16
C LYS A 198 4.79 -7.73 2.89
N ASP A 199 3.52 -7.40 3.04
CA ASP A 199 2.54 -7.32 1.96
C ASP A 199 1.70 -6.05 2.13
N ILE A 200 1.21 -5.50 1.02
CA ILE A 200 0.17 -4.47 1.00
C ILE A 200 -1.06 -5.05 0.31
N GLU A 201 -2.16 -5.07 1.02
CA GLU A 201 -3.44 -5.51 0.49
C GLU A 201 -4.27 -4.30 0.08
N ILE A 202 -4.68 -4.26 -1.17
CA ILE A 202 -5.57 -3.23 -1.73
C ILE A 202 -6.94 -3.86 -1.91
N ILE A 203 -7.91 -3.33 -1.19
CA ILE A 203 -9.30 -3.78 -1.21
C ILE A 203 -10.13 -2.64 -1.76
N THR A 204 -10.35 -2.64 -3.04
CA THR A 204 -11.10 -1.58 -3.73
C THR A 204 -12.60 -1.66 -3.45
N ASN A 205 -13.07 -2.87 -3.19
CA ASN A 205 -14.47 -3.19 -2.92
C ASN A 205 -14.58 -4.03 -1.63
N PRO A 206 -14.51 -3.41 -0.44
CA PRO A 206 -14.46 -4.16 0.82
C PRO A 206 -15.74 -4.92 1.13
N SER A 207 -15.58 -6.10 1.76
CA SER A 207 -16.68 -6.90 2.27
C SER A 207 -17.33 -6.28 3.53
N ALA A 208 -18.50 -6.79 3.94
CA ALA A 208 -19.28 -6.31 5.08
C ALA A 208 -18.54 -6.39 6.44
N LYS A 209 -17.45 -7.16 6.56
CA LYS A 209 -16.58 -7.21 7.74
C LYS A 209 -15.91 -5.87 8.02
N TYR A 210 -15.53 -5.18 6.96
CA TYR A 210 -14.82 -3.92 7.06
C TYR A 210 -15.76 -2.76 7.31
N ASP A 211 -15.18 -1.65 7.75
CA ASP A 211 -15.89 -0.39 7.91
C ASP A 211 -16.59 0.01 6.60
N ALA A 212 -17.86 0.36 6.68
CA ALA A 212 -18.55 0.92 5.53
C ALA A 212 -18.05 2.34 5.18
N GLU A 213 -17.33 2.98 6.09
CA GLU A 213 -16.73 4.31 5.93
C GLU A 213 -15.65 4.33 4.85
N GLY A 214 -15.64 5.37 4.01
CA GLY A 214 -14.61 5.66 3.02
C GLY A 214 -15.06 5.48 1.58
N THR A 215 -14.57 6.37 0.71
CA THR A 215 -14.96 6.45 -0.70
C THR A 215 -14.14 5.57 -1.63
N ALA A 216 -12.90 5.27 -1.27
CA ALA A 216 -11.92 4.69 -2.19
C ALA A 216 -11.62 3.20 -1.97
N GLY A 217 -11.95 2.64 -0.83
CA GLY A 217 -11.59 1.26 -0.47
C GLY A 217 -10.74 1.20 0.79
N ILE A 218 -9.94 0.14 0.90
CA ILE A 218 -9.07 -0.13 2.05
C ILE A 218 -7.66 -0.39 1.57
N ILE A 219 -6.70 0.16 2.28
CA ILE A 219 -5.29 -0.21 2.18
C ILE A 219 -4.92 -0.89 3.50
N ASN A 220 -4.52 -2.16 3.45
CA ASN A 220 -4.08 -2.90 4.63
C ASN A 220 -2.59 -3.19 4.53
N ILE A 221 -1.82 -2.68 5.47
CA ILE A 221 -0.37 -2.89 5.56
C ILE A 221 -0.13 -4.12 6.45
N ILE A 222 0.38 -5.18 5.88
CA ILE A 222 0.77 -6.38 6.61
C ILE A 222 2.24 -6.27 6.98
N LEU A 223 2.52 -6.25 8.26
CA LEU A 223 3.89 -6.14 8.76
C LEU A 223 4.58 -7.51 8.78
N LYS A 224 5.91 -7.50 8.68
CA LYS A 224 6.73 -8.72 8.78
C LYS A 224 6.64 -9.29 10.19
N LYS A 225 6.31 -10.56 10.27
CA LYS A 225 6.36 -11.33 11.53
C LYS A 225 7.68 -12.08 11.56
N ASN A 226 8.55 -11.75 12.50
CA ASN A 226 9.78 -12.51 12.71
C ASN A 226 9.44 -13.89 13.27
N ILE A 227 9.66 -14.92 12.46
CA ILE A 227 9.39 -16.32 12.83
C ILE A 227 10.60 -16.91 13.62
N LEU A 228 11.79 -16.31 13.49
CA LEU A 228 13.01 -16.83 14.10
C LEU A 228 13.13 -16.40 15.57
N LYS A 229 13.53 -17.32 16.44
CA LYS A 229 13.86 -17.03 17.86
C LYS A 229 15.10 -16.16 17.92
N GLY A 230 15.10 -15.12 18.74
CA GLY A 230 16.23 -14.23 18.94
C GLY A 230 15.87 -12.76 18.91
N VAL A 231 16.87 -11.93 18.73
CA VAL A 231 16.74 -10.48 18.67
C VAL A 231 17.15 -10.00 17.28
N SER A 232 16.34 -9.18 16.68
CA SER A 232 16.67 -8.49 15.41
C SER A 232 16.42 -7.01 15.59
N THR A 233 17.42 -6.20 15.28
CA THR A 233 17.30 -4.74 15.27
C THR A 233 17.60 -4.23 13.87
N LEU A 234 16.72 -3.41 13.33
CA LEU A 234 16.92 -2.63 12.11
C LEU A 234 17.12 -1.17 12.51
N ILE A 235 18.14 -0.54 11.98
CA ILE A 235 18.43 0.88 12.17
C ILE A 235 18.53 1.51 10.79
N ASN A 236 17.79 2.59 10.58
CA ASN A 236 17.87 3.39 9.37
C ASN A 236 18.28 4.83 9.72
N VAL A 237 19.15 5.40 8.88
CA VAL A 237 19.54 6.81 8.92
C VAL A 237 19.36 7.36 7.51
N ASN A 238 18.68 8.48 7.39
CA ASN A 238 18.41 9.11 6.11
C ASN A 238 18.70 10.60 6.17
N GLY A 239 19.18 11.13 5.05
CA GLY A 239 19.40 12.56 4.86
C GLY A 239 19.17 12.93 3.40
N GLY A 240 18.68 14.15 3.15
CA GLY A 240 18.46 14.62 1.79
C GLY A 240 18.17 16.10 1.71
N ASN A 241 18.27 16.63 0.49
CA ASN A 241 17.99 18.04 0.21
C ASN A 241 17.46 18.24 -1.20
N SER A 242 16.86 19.38 -1.46
CA SER A 242 16.59 19.82 -2.82
C SER A 242 17.89 20.28 -3.49
N ALA A 243 18.15 19.83 -4.71
CA ALA A 243 19.31 20.23 -5.48
C ALA A 243 19.29 21.70 -5.91
N ASN A 244 18.12 22.33 -5.93
CA ASN A 244 17.92 23.73 -6.31
C ASN A 244 17.96 24.73 -5.13
N GLY A 245 18.85 24.48 -4.16
CA GLY A 245 19.23 25.51 -3.20
C GLY A 245 18.25 25.75 -2.05
N SER A 246 18.03 24.77 -1.22
CA SER A 246 17.60 25.05 0.15
C SER A 246 18.76 24.78 1.11
N ASP A 247 19.04 25.73 1.99
CA ASP A 247 20.05 25.59 3.06
C ASP A 247 19.61 24.59 4.16
N TYR A 248 18.45 23.95 3.99
CA TYR A 248 17.84 23.11 5.00
C TYR A 248 17.83 21.64 4.60
N LEU A 249 18.59 20.85 5.31
CA LEU A 249 18.60 19.39 5.18
C LEU A 249 17.34 18.77 5.78
N ASN A 250 16.86 17.73 5.12
CA ASN A 250 15.94 16.75 5.70
C ASN A 250 16.78 15.62 6.25
N TYR A 251 16.56 15.21 7.47
CA TYR A 251 17.26 14.08 8.06
C TYR A 251 16.37 13.32 9.03
N GLY A 252 16.70 12.07 9.26
CA GLY A 252 15.94 11.25 10.18
C GLY A 252 16.66 9.96 10.51
N THR A 253 16.22 9.37 11.60
CA THR A 253 16.63 8.04 12.01
C THR A 253 15.45 7.29 12.59
N ASP A 254 15.41 6.00 12.35
CA ASP A 254 14.45 5.10 12.96
C ASP A 254 15.12 3.78 13.34
N PHE A 255 14.56 3.13 14.34
CA PHE A 255 14.94 1.78 14.69
C PHE A 255 13.70 0.93 14.99
N LEU A 256 13.83 -0.35 14.73
CA LEU A 256 12.87 -1.37 15.14
C LEU A 256 13.62 -2.57 15.71
N THR A 257 13.34 -2.91 16.96
CA THR A 257 13.85 -4.09 17.62
C THR A 257 12.71 -5.08 17.82
N SER A 258 12.90 -6.29 17.34
CA SER A 258 11.98 -7.41 17.54
C SER A 258 12.67 -8.49 18.38
N ILE A 259 12.05 -8.86 19.47
CA ILE A 259 12.50 -9.91 20.40
C ILE A 259 11.50 -11.06 20.33
N ASN A 260 11.90 -12.19 19.78
CA ASN A 260 11.06 -13.35 19.60
C ASN A 260 11.49 -14.49 20.54
N LYS A 261 10.63 -14.82 21.48
CA LYS A 261 10.69 -16.03 22.32
C LYS A 261 9.53 -16.95 21.95
N GLU A 262 9.58 -18.21 22.34
CA GLU A 262 8.59 -19.21 21.91
C GLU A 262 7.12 -18.78 21.95
N LYS A 263 6.69 -18.22 23.08
CA LYS A 263 5.29 -17.82 23.30
C LYS A 263 5.09 -16.31 23.36
N LEU A 264 6.17 -15.55 23.28
CA LEU A 264 6.15 -14.12 23.54
C LEU A 264 7.00 -13.39 22.50
N LYS A 265 6.40 -12.38 21.89
CA LYS A 265 7.10 -11.48 20.97
C LYS A 265 6.94 -10.05 21.43
N PHE A 266 8.04 -9.32 21.45
CA PHE A 266 8.08 -7.89 21.68
C PHE A 266 8.62 -7.17 20.47
N ASN A 267 7.95 -6.10 20.09
CA ASN A 267 8.43 -5.16 19.09
C ASN A 267 8.52 -3.78 19.75
N ILE A 268 9.68 -3.15 19.65
CA ILE A 268 9.89 -1.79 20.15
C ILE A 268 10.53 -1.00 19.04
N GLY A 269 9.94 0.11 18.68
CA GLY A 269 10.41 1.01 17.63
C GLY A 269 10.43 2.45 18.10
N GLY A 270 11.30 3.23 17.47
CA GLY A 270 11.35 4.67 17.66
C GLY A 270 11.79 5.36 16.38
N GLN A 271 11.39 6.59 16.19
CA GLN A 271 11.76 7.42 15.06
C GLN A 271 11.93 8.87 15.45
N TRP A 272 12.81 9.51 14.73
CA TRP A 272 13.01 10.96 14.74
C TRP A 272 13.25 11.41 13.32
N VAL A 273 12.47 12.39 12.86
CA VAL A 273 12.55 12.92 11.50
C VAL A 273 12.36 14.42 11.54
N ASP A 274 13.30 15.15 10.95
CA ASP A 274 13.20 16.58 10.65
C ASP A 274 12.98 16.76 9.15
N ARG A 275 11.99 17.57 8.78
CA ARG A 275 11.57 17.76 7.39
C ARG A 275 11.47 19.24 7.05
N ASN A 276 11.98 19.56 5.86
CA ASN A 276 11.86 20.86 5.25
C ASN A 276 11.47 20.70 3.77
N ARG A 277 10.42 21.37 3.34
CA ARG A 277 9.94 21.36 1.96
C ARG A 277 9.62 22.76 1.51
N PHE A 278 10.01 23.10 0.30
CA PHE A 278 9.80 24.41 -0.29
C PHE A 278 9.06 24.29 -1.60
N ARG A 279 8.21 25.25 -1.89
CA ARG A 279 7.53 25.40 -3.18
C ARG A 279 7.33 26.89 -3.49
N ASP A 280 7.47 27.23 -4.76
CA ASP A 280 6.99 28.52 -5.25
C ASP A 280 5.49 28.40 -5.50
N ILE A 281 4.78 29.47 -5.18
CA ILE A 281 3.34 29.58 -5.41
C ILE A 281 3.10 30.85 -6.20
N GLU A 282 2.35 30.73 -7.29
CA GLU A 282 1.83 31.81 -8.08
C GLU A 282 0.31 31.67 -8.10
N GLN A 283 -0.40 32.75 -7.88
CA GLN A 283 -1.86 32.76 -7.91
C GLN A 283 -2.37 34.03 -8.57
N ILE A 284 -3.39 33.86 -9.41
CA ILE A 284 -4.15 34.95 -10.02
C ILE A 284 -5.61 34.70 -9.67
N ARG A 285 -6.28 35.71 -9.19
CA ARG A 285 -7.71 35.69 -8.90
C ARG A 285 -8.39 36.88 -9.52
N LYS A 286 -9.53 36.64 -10.16
CA LYS A 286 -10.40 37.69 -10.70
C LYS A 286 -11.79 37.48 -10.16
N THR A 287 -12.39 38.55 -9.66
CA THR A 287 -13.78 38.61 -9.21
C THR A 287 -14.48 39.80 -9.86
N GLU A 288 -15.71 39.60 -10.25
CA GLU A 288 -16.56 40.68 -10.75
C GLU A 288 -17.62 41.03 -9.71
N ILE A 289 -17.66 42.30 -9.28
CA ILE A 289 -18.60 42.79 -8.28
C ILE A 289 -19.19 44.11 -8.79
N SER A 290 -20.50 44.15 -8.92
CA SER A 290 -21.23 45.36 -9.37
C SER A 290 -20.76 45.91 -10.73
N GLY A 291 -20.20 45.03 -11.58
CA GLY A 291 -19.70 45.38 -12.90
C GLY A 291 -18.26 45.90 -12.95
N GLU A 292 -17.56 45.87 -11.82
CA GLU A 292 -16.12 46.18 -11.76
C GLU A 292 -15.31 44.88 -11.63
N GLU A 293 -14.21 44.73 -12.42
CA GLU A 293 -13.28 43.62 -12.29
C GLU A 293 -12.21 43.94 -11.25
N TYR A 294 -12.11 43.07 -10.25
CA TYR A 294 -11.04 43.07 -9.25
C TYR A 294 -10.11 41.90 -9.54
N ARG A 295 -8.80 42.18 -9.63
CA ARG A 295 -7.78 41.16 -9.89
C ARG A 295 -6.72 41.22 -8.80
N ILE A 296 -6.41 40.04 -8.24
CA ILE A 296 -5.34 39.87 -7.26
C ILE A 296 -4.31 38.91 -7.85
N GLU A 297 -3.08 39.35 -7.91
CA GLU A 297 -1.93 38.53 -8.26
C GLU A 297 -1.05 38.32 -7.02
N SER A 298 -0.65 37.08 -6.75
CA SER A 298 0.27 36.81 -5.66
C SER A 298 1.34 35.81 -6.07
N GLN A 299 2.54 36.05 -5.58
CA GLN A 299 3.68 35.17 -5.77
C GLN A 299 4.51 35.10 -4.49
N GLY A 300 5.04 33.91 -4.21
CA GLY A 300 5.85 33.75 -3.01
C GLY A 300 6.41 32.35 -2.81
N LEU A 301 7.27 32.26 -1.80
CA LEU A 301 7.89 31.02 -1.37
C LEU A 301 7.18 30.49 -0.13
N HIS A 302 6.70 29.28 -0.22
CA HIS A 302 6.08 28.57 0.90
C HIS A 302 6.99 27.46 1.40
N ARG A 303 7.26 27.46 2.70
CA ARG A 303 8.06 26.46 3.42
C ARG A 303 7.18 25.67 4.37
N TYR A 304 7.26 24.35 4.32
CA TYR A 304 6.76 23.43 5.34
C TYR A 304 7.93 22.84 6.10
N PHE A 305 7.88 22.86 7.42
CA PHE A 305 8.97 22.35 8.26
C PHE A 305 8.44 21.80 9.58
N GLY A 306 9.19 20.91 10.16
CA GLY A 306 8.87 20.40 11.48
C GLY A 306 9.51 19.08 11.82
N THR A 307 9.54 18.79 13.10
CA THR A 307 10.16 17.62 13.69
C THR A 307 9.09 16.64 14.18
N ASN A 308 9.27 15.37 13.90
CA ASN A 308 8.42 14.30 14.38
C ASN A 308 9.22 13.36 15.28
N TYR A 309 8.69 13.05 16.44
CA TYR A 309 9.17 12.00 17.35
C TYR A 309 8.08 10.94 17.47
N GLY A 310 8.45 9.70 17.34
CA GLY A 310 7.51 8.60 17.47
C GLY A 310 8.11 7.42 18.22
N GLY A 311 7.29 6.76 18.99
CA GLY A 311 7.63 5.51 19.67
C GLY A 311 6.45 4.54 19.62
N ASN A 312 6.77 3.26 19.45
CA ASN A 312 5.78 2.20 19.51
C ASN A 312 6.32 1.00 20.25
N ALA A 313 5.43 0.33 20.98
CA ALA A 313 5.70 -0.94 21.63
C ALA A 313 4.52 -1.88 21.38
N ALA A 314 4.81 -3.13 21.07
CA ALA A 314 3.79 -4.15 20.92
C ALA A 314 4.26 -5.46 21.56
N MET A 315 3.34 -6.14 22.20
CA MET A 315 3.53 -7.45 22.80
C MET A 315 2.49 -8.41 22.18
N GLU A 316 2.96 -9.55 21.67
CA GLU A 316 2.13 -10.68 21.28
C GLU A 316 2.43 -11.85 22.21
N TYR A 317 1.40 -12.42 22.84
CA TYR A 317 1.51 -13.55 23.74
C TYR A 317 0.60 -14.67 23.27
N GLN A 318 1.20 -15.83 23.00
CA GLN A 318 0.50 -17.03 22.58
C GLN A 318 0.77 -18.15 23.63
N PRO A 319 -0.04 -18.22 24.71
CA PRO A 319 0.18 -19.19 25.80
C PRO A 319 0.07 -20.63 25.33
N ASN A 320 -0.79 -20.90 24.36
CA ASN A 320 -1.00 -22.19 23.69
C ASN A 320 -1.49 -21.96 22.25
N GLU A 321 -1.73 -23.05 21.50
CA GLU A 321 -2.14 -23.00 20.09
C GLU A 321 -3.50 -22.32 19.87
N ASN A 322 -4.35 -22.29 20.88
CA ASN A 322 -5.74 -21.82 20.82
C ASN A 322 -5.93 -20.36 21.22
N ASN A 323 -5.00 -19.78 21.98
CA ASN A 323 -5.17 -18.45 22.54
C ASN A 323 -4.08 -17.51 22.07
N PHE A 324 -4.48 -16.34 21.64
CA PHE A 324 -3.60 -15.27 21.21
C PHE A 324 -4.04 -13.97 21.87
N LEU A 325 -3.08 -13.25 22.49
CA LEU A 325 -3.27 -11.94 23.08
C LEU A 325 -2.25 -10.96 22.45
N SER A 326 -2.71 -9.79 22.07
CA SER A 326 -1.84 -8.72 21.57
C SER A 326 -2.17 -7.40 22.24
N VAL A 327 -1.14 -6.70 22.71
CA VAL A 327 -1.23 -5.34 23.25
C VAL A 327 -0.30 -4.45 22.44
N GLY A 328 -0.80 -3.33 21.99
CA GLY A 328 -0.03 -2.32 21.26
C GLY A 328 -0.17 -0.95 21.91
N LEU A 329 0.93 -0.20 21.95
CA LEU A 329 0.99 1.18 22.39
C LEU A 329 1.78 1.98 21.37
N SER A 330 1.32 3.16 21.03
CA SER A 330 2.09 4.12 20.24
C SER A 330 1.88 5.53 20.76
N ALA A 331 2.96 6.30 20.74
CA ALA A 331 2.97 7.71 21.09
C ALA A 331 3.77 8.45 20.03
N ASN A 332 3.21 9.51 19.48
CA ASN A 332 3.87 10.36 18.48
C ASN A 332 3.61 11.81 18.81
N THR A 333 4.64 12.61 18.70
CA THR A 333 4.53 14.07 18.67
C THR A 333 4.95 14.55 17.30
N ARG A 334 4.26 15.51 16.77
CA ARG A 334 4.55 16.06 15.46
C ARG A 334 4.40 17.57 15.48
N GLN A 335 5.44 18.23 15.06
CA GLN A 335 5.38 19.63 14.66
C GLN A 335 5.22 19.69 13.15
N TRP A 336 4.22 20.43 12.68
CA TRP A 336 4.01 20.64 11.26
C TRP A 336 3.75 22.12 11.00
N ASN A 337 4.82 22.86 10.87
CA ASN A 337 4.80 24.29 10.72
C ASN A 337 4.79 24.67 9.23
N ALA A 338 4.22 25.84 8.95
CA ALA A 338 4.31 26.46 7.64
C ALA A 338 4.76 27.91 7.80
N ALA A 339 5.53 28.40 6.85
CA ALA A 339 5.88 29.80 6.72
C ALA A 339 5.85 30.19 5.24
N ALA A 340 5.30 31.33 4.93
CA ALA A 340 5.27 31.87 3.57
C ALA A 340 5.48 33.36 3.57
N ASN A 341 6.12 33.84 2.51
CA ASN A 341 6.24 35.26 2.21
C ASN A 341 5.69 35.44 0.79
N TYR A 342 4.66 36.25 0.68
CA TYR A 342 4.01 36.60 -0.57
C TYR A 342 4.09 38.09 -0.84
N THR A 343 4.21 38.40 -2.14
CA THR A 343 3.86 39.76 -2.63
C THR A 343 2.46 39.64 -3.22
N PHE A 344 1.59 40.55 -2.87
CA PHE A 344 0.24 40.74 -3.39
C PHE A 344 0.15 42.03 -4.16
N ASP A 345 -0.34 41.98 -5.38
CA ASP A 345 -0.66 43.12 -6.21
C ASP A 345 -2.17 43.10 -6.51
N GLU A 346 -2.84 44.19 -6.10
CA GLU A 346 -4.27 44.38 -6.30
C GLU A 346 -4.51 45.31 -7.48
N PHE A 347 -5.39 44.91 -8.38
CA PHE A 347 -5.79 45.72 -9.53
C PHE A 347 -7.30 45.95 -9.53
N ILE A 348 -7.70 47.14 -9.92
CA ILE A 348 -9.08 47.50 -10.23
C ILE A 348 -9.07 47.96 -11.69
N GLU A 349 -9.86 47.29 -12.55
CA GLU A 349 -9.91 47.58 -14.00
C GLU A 349 -8.49 47.69 -14.60
N ASP A 350 -7.61 46.78 -14.45
CA ASP A 350 -6.22 46.76 -14.91
C ASP A 350 -5.26 47.82 -14.32
N SER A 351 -5.72 48.70 -13.45
CA SER A 351 -4.88 49.68 -12.74
C SER A 351 -4.41 49.10 -11.42
N LEU A 352 -3.09 49.17 -11.16
CA LEU A 352 -2.54 48.76 -9.85
C LEU A 352 -3.08 49.70 -8.77
N ALA A 353 -3.90 49.14 -7.88
CA ALA A 353 -4.51 49.89 -6.77
C ALA A 353 -3.65 49.78 -5.50
N ASN A 354 -3.03 48.64 -5.24
CA ASN A 354 -2.22 48.41 -4.06
C ASN A 354 -1.17 47.32 -4.30
N SER A 355 -0.04 47.40 -3.57
CA SER A 355 0.98 46.34 -3.58
C SER A 355 1.56 46.23 -2.16
N TYR A 356 1.57 45.04 -1.59
CA TYR A 356 2.05 44.82 -0.24
C TYR A 356 2.66 43.41 -0.05
N GLN A 357 3.39 43.23 1.03
CA GLN A 357 3.92 41.92 1.43
C GLN A 357 3.03 41.31 2.52
N ASN A 358 2.80 39.99 2.37
CA ASN A 358 2.13 39.17 3.37
C ASN A 358 3.10 38.12 3.90
N ARG A 359 3.22 38.05 5.23
CA ARG A 359 4.01 37.04 5.94
C ARG A 359 3.06 36.13 6.70
N GLU A 360 3.06 34.86 6.30
CA GLU A 360 2.24 33.84 6.95
C GLU A 360 3.12 32.90 7.78
N ARG A 361 2.63 32.58 8.96
CA ARG A 361 3.23 31.61 9.84
C ARG A 361 2.14 30.77 10.49
N THR A 362 2.22 29.46 10.34
CA THR A 362 1.36 28.51 11.04
C THR A 362 2.21 27.56 11.84
N LEU A 363 1.96 27.48 13.13
CA LEU A 363 2.59 26.54 14.05
C LEU A 363 1.56 25.48 14.42
N ARG A 364 1.91 24.22 14.27
CA ARG A 364 1.04 23.08 14.60
C ARG A 364 1.81 22.06 15.41
N ASP A 365 1.34 21.86 16.62
CA ASP A 365 1.85 20.82 17.52
C ASP A 365 0.77 19.77 17.75
N PHE A 366 1.11 18.51 17.57
CA PHE A 366 0.18 17.41 17.73
C PHE A 366 0.77 16.35 18.66
N LEU A 367 -0.03 15.89 19.62
CA LEU A 367 0.22 14.68 20.37
C LEU A 367 -0.77 13.62 19.92
N PHE A 368 -0.26 12.46 19.63
CA PHE A 368 -1.05 11.31 19.27
C PHE A 368 -0.70 10.12 20.17
N LEU A 369 -1.70 9.58 20.86
CA LEU A 369 -1.57 8.37 21.65
C LEU A 369 -2.56 7.32 21.14
N SER A 370 -2.10 6.09 20.99
CA SER A 370 -2.95 4.98 20.63
C SER A 370 -2.63 3.75 21.48
N SER A 371 -3.68 3.09 21.95
CA SER A 371 -3.57 1.78 22.57
C SER A 371 -4.49 0.78 21.87
N SER A 372 -4.05 -0.44 21.74
CA SER A 372 -4.83 -1.53 21.18
C SER A 372 -4.70 -2.80 22.01
N LEU A 373 -5.81 -3.49 22.15
CA LEU A 373 -5.90 -4.80 22.78
C LEU A 373 -6.64 -5.73 21.82
N ALA A 374 -6.08 -6.90 21.54
CA ALA A 374 -6.75 -7.92 20.75
C ALA A 374 -6.58 -9.28 21.44
N TYR A 375 -7.68 -10.00 21.56
CA TYR A 375 -7.73 -11.37 22.04
C TYR A 375 -8.42 -12.24 20.99
N GLN A 376 -7.84 -13.39 20.69
CA GLN A 376 -8.43 -14.38 19.81
C GLN A 376 -8.39 -15.75 20.46
N HIS A 377 -9.53 -16.43 20.42
CA HIS A 377 -9.64 -17.82 20.82
C HIS A 377 -10.00 -18.69 19.63
N LEU A 378 -9.20 -19.72 19.38
CA LEU A 378 -9.42 -20.72 18.35
C LEU A 378 -10.08 -21.93 18.98
N PHE A 379 -11.26 -22.31 18.49
CA PHE A 379 -12.00 -23.47 18.98
C PHE A 379 -11.49 -24.78 18.39
N ASN A 380 -10.80 -24.72 17.25
CA ASN A 380 -10.21 -25.88 16.59
C ASN A 380 -8.78 -25.60 16.09
N LYS A 381 -8.03 -26.67 15.80
CA LYS A 381 -6.62 -26.58 15.34
C LYS A 381 -6.50 -26.01 13.92
N ASP A 382 -7.52 -26.10 13.11
CA ASP A 382 -7.51 -25.64 11.71
C ASP A 382 -7.61 -24.13 11.57
N LYS A 383 -7.71 -23.41 12.75
CA LYS A 383 -7.80 -21.93 12.82
C LYS A 383 -8.97 -21.32 12.06
N GLU A 384 -9.96 -22.13 11.72
CA GLU A 384 -11.12 -21.68 10.96
C GLU A 384 -12.33 -21.35 11.83
N HIS A 385 -12.38 -21.91 13.08
CA HIS A 385 -13.41 -21.62 14.06
C HIS A 385 -12.80 -20.77 15.17
N TYR A 386 -13.18 -19.50 15.24
CA TYR A 386 -12.62 -18.58 16.22
C TYR A 386 -13.59 -17.48 16.63
N ILE A 387 -13.31 -16.90 17.79
CA ILE A 387 -13.83 -15.61 18.24
C ILE A 387 -12.67 -14.65 18.45
N SER A 388 -12.84 -13.39 18.05
CA SER A 388 -11.85 -12.33 18.23
C SER A 388 -12.50 -11.12 18.86
N LEU A 389 -11.88 -10.57 19.89
CA LEU A 389 -12.25 -9.34 20.58
C LEU A 389 -11.16 -8.32 20.32
N THR A 390 -11.53 -7.13 19.88
CA THR A 390 -10.57 -6.03 19.72
C THR A 390 -11.09 -4.76 20.36
N SER A 391 -10.18 -4.04 21.02
CA SER A 391 -10.43 -2.70 21.55
C SER A 391 -9.31 -1.78 21.12
N THR A 392 -9.66 -0.57 20.66
CA THR A 392 -8.68 0.48 20.41
C THR A 392 -9.13 1.76 21.08
N TYR A 393 -8.19 2.47 21.68
CA TYR A 393 -8.36 3.83 22.18
C TYR A 393 -7.37 4.73 21.49
N ASN A 394 -7.83 5.88 21.03
CA ASN A 394 -7.03 6.88 20.35
C ASN A 394 -7.31 8.25 20.96
N LEU A 395 -6.23 8.94 21.27
CA LEU A 395 -6.23 10.34 21.65
C LEU A 395 -5.43 11.10 20.58
N TYR A 396 -6.02 12.11 20.04
CA TYR A 396 -5.35 13.12 19.24
C TYR A 396 -5.54 14.47 19.95
N ASP A 397 -4.48 15.15 20.27
CA ASP A 397 -4.50 16.47 20.89
C ASP A 397 -3.68 17.41 19.99
N GLY A 398 -4.35 18.41 19.41
CA GLY A 398 -3.79 19.32 18.44
C GLY A 398 -3.89 20.77 18.90
N LYS A 399 -2.81 21.52 18.64
CA LYS A 399 -2.78 22.96 18.79
C LYS A 399 -2.28 23.60 17.50
N GLU A 400 -3.03 24.55 16.99
CA GLU A 400 -2.68 25.37 15.84
C GLU A 400 -2.65 26.86 16.25
N ASP A 401 -1.64 27.58 15.77
CA ASP A 401 -1.53 29.05 15.86
C ASP A 401 -1.13 29.52 14.45
N ALA A 402 -2.09 30.11 13.73
CA ALA A 402 -1.92 30.64 12.39
C ALA A 402 -2.00 32.16 12.39
N GLN A 403 -0.99 32.80 11.85
CA GLN A 403 -0.87 34.23 11.78
C GLN A 403 -0.52 34.67 10.36
N ALA A 404 -1.20 35.71 9.88
CA ALA A 404 -0.93 36.40 8.62
C ALA A 404 -0.79 37.89 8.89
N GLU A 405 0.32 38.47 8.45
CA GLU A 405 0.68 39.88 8.69
C GLU A 405 0.90 40.59 7.37
N PHE A 406 0.37 41.84 7.26
CA PHE A 406 0.42 42.65 6.06
C PHE A 406 1.35 43.82 6.25
N PHE A 407 2.32 43.97 5.36
CA PHE A 407 3.34 44.99 5.41
C PHE A 407 3.31 45.87 4.17
N ASN A 408 3.30 47.17 4.34
CA ASN A 408 3.57 48.17 3.31
C ASN A 408 4.86 48.90 3.66
N ASP A 409 5.83 48.95 2.75
CA ASP A 409 7.17 49.48 2.96
C ASP A 409 7.82 49.05 4.31
N ASN A 410 7.67 47.79 4.69
CA ASN A 410 8.10 47.17 5.95
C ASN A 410 7.35 47.63 7.22
N ASN A 411 6.32 48.46 7.11
CA ASN A 411 5.45 48.79 8.22
C ASN A 411 4.31 47.78 8.32
N LEU A 412 4.04 47.26 9.51
CA LEU A 412 2.91 46.38 9.77
C LEU A 412 1.62 47.24 9.75
N GLU A 413 0.76 46.97 8.78
CA GLU A 413 -0.50 47.65 8.57
C GLU A 413 -1.72 46.87 9.02
N GLY A 414 -1.58 45.56 9.16
CA GLY A 414 -2.68 44.71 9.58
C GLY A 414 -2.27 43.24 9.76
N GLY A 415 -3.17 42.45 10.25
CA GLY A 415 -2.94 41.04 10.41
C GLY A 415 -4.14 40.30 10.99
N ASN A 416 -4.20 39.01 10.74
CA ASN A 416 -5.15 38.07 11.33
C ASN A 416 -4.39 36.97 12.06
N ARG A 417 -4.91 36.52 13.21
CA ARG A 417 -4.38 35.39 13.96
C ARG A 417 -5.54 34.49 14.35
N ASN A 418 -5.40 33.20 14.13
CA ASN A 418 -6.36 32.18 14.56
C ASN A 418 -5.63 31.16 15.44
N THR A 419 -6.22 30.81 16.56
CA THR A 419 -5.75 29.70 17.39
C THR A 419 -6.85 28.64 17.44
N GLU A 420 -6.45 27.38 17.33
CA GLU A 420 -7.35 26.23 17.43
C GLU A 420 -6.71 25.19 18.37
N ILE A 421 -7.46 24.78 19.37
CA ILE A 421 -7.01 23.77 20.35
C ILE A 421 -8.17 22.81 20.58
N GLY A 422 -7.91 21.52 20.37
CA GLY A 422 -8.97 20.56 20.61
C GLY A 422 -8.53 19.11 20.64
N PRO A 423 -8.89 18.36 21.70
CA PRO A 423 -8.67 16.95 21.74
C PRO A 423 -9.76 16.19 20.97
N THR A 424 -9.36 15.16 20.28
CA THR A 424 -10.25 14.14 19.73
C THR A 424 -9.97 12.82 20.42
N ASN A 425 -11.00 12.22 20.99
CA ASN A 425 -10.94 10.90 21.62
C ASN A 425 -11.81 9.92 20.85
N ALA A 426 -11.31 8.72 20.62
CA ALA A 426 -12.07 7.67 19.98
C ALA A 426 -11.83 6.32 20.62
N VAL A 427 -12.92 5.62 20.94
CA VAL A 427 -12.91 4.24 21.42
C VAL A 427 -13.62 3.38 20.41
N ARG A 428 -12.99 2.27 20.03
CA ARG A 428 -13.61 1.25 19.18
C ARG A 428 -13.56 -0.10 19.90
N LEU A 429 -14.70 -0.77 19.92
CA LEU A 429 -14.86 -2.12 20.40
C LEU A 429 -15.42 -2.98 19.29
N SER A 430 -14.86 -4.16 19.04
CA SER A 430 -15.41 -5.10 18.08
C SER A 430 -15.28 -6.55 18.52
N VAL A 431 -16.26 -7.33 18.09
CA VAL A 431 -16.35 -8.78 18.25
C VAL A 431 -16.55 -9.38 16.88
N ASP A 432 -15.69 -10.33 16.50
CA ASP A 432 -15.77 -11.10 15.27
C ASP A 432 -15.82 -12.59 15.61
N TYR A 433 -16.78 -13.30 15.04
CA TYR A 433 -16.97 -14.74 15.19
C TYR A 433 -16.96 -15.40 13.82
N GLN A 434 -16.14 -16.42 13.64
CA GLN A 434 -16.12 -17.24 12.43
C GLN A 434 -16.49 -18.68 12.73
N LEU A 435 -17.49 -19.20 12.06
CA LEU A 435 -17.97 -20.56 12.16
C LEU A 435 -17.75 -21.27 10.81
N PRO A 436 -16.92 -22.32 10.76
CA PRO A 436 -16.86 -23.18 9.60
C PRO A 436 -18.16 -24.01 9.52
N LEU A 437 -18.71 -24.06 8.33
CA LEU A 437 -19.88 -24.85 7.98
C LEU A 437 -19.49 -26.04 7.11
N GLU A 438 -20.41 -26.93 6.82
CA GLU A 438 -20.20 -28.01 5.87
C GLU A 438 -19.84 -27.49 4.46
N ASN A 439 -19.27 -28.35 3.61
CA ASN A 439 -18.91 -28.03 2.23
C ASN A 439 -17.93 -26.84 2.06
N LYS A 440 -16.99 -26.67 3.01
CA LYS A 440 -16.00 -25.58 3.00
C LYS A 440 -16.62 -24.19 3.02
N MET A 441 -17.86 -24.05 3.48
CA MET A 441 -18.49 -22.76 3.73
C MET A 441 -18.07 -22.21 5.09
N LYS A 442 -18.13 -20.87 5.23
CA LYS A 442 -17.83 -20.17 6.48
C LYS A 442 -18.86 -19.07 6.69
N LEU A 443 -19.42 -19.04 7.88
CA LEU A 443 -20.25 -17.94 8.37
C LEU A 443 -19.37 -17.03 9.25
N GLN A 444 -19.35 -15.75 8.93
CA GLN A 444 -18.72 -14.74 9.77
C GLN A 444 -19.79 -13.79 10.27
N LEU A 445 -19.82 -13.55 11.57
CA LEU A 445 -20.71 -12.61 12.24
C LEU A 445 -19.85 -11.64 13.04
N GLY A 446 -20.27 -10.40 13.14
CA GLY A 446 -19.59 -9.45 13.98
C GLY A 446 -20.46 -8.29 14.40
N ALA A 447 -20.02 -7.67 15.50
CA ALA A 447 -20.61 -6.46 16.04
C ALA A 447 -19.49 -5.46 16.38
N ARG A 448 -19.79 -4.17 16.23
CA ARG A 448 -18.85 -3.09 16.52
C ARG A 448 -19.55 -1.88 17.10
N ALA A 449 -18.89 -1.21 18.04
CA ALA A 449 -19.26 0.08 18.58
C ALA A 449 -18.09 1.04 18.50
N ASP A 450 -18.29 2.19 17.88
CA ASP A 450 -17.36 3.30 17.80
C ASP A 450 -17.93 4.48 18.58
N PHE A 451 -17.14 5.04 19.49
CA PHE A 451 -17.48 6.23 20.27
C PHE A 451 -16.45 7.30 19.95
N GLY A 452 -16.89 8.41 19.41
CA GLY A 452 -16.02 9.53 19.05
C GLY A 452 -16.47 10.82 19.74
N PHE A 453 -15.50 11.55 20.29
CA PHE A 453 -15.70 12.86 20.88
C PHE A 453 -14.59 13.79 20.37
N SER A 454 -14.96 14.98 19.91
CA SER A 454 -14.04 16.08 19.59
C SER A 454 -14.56 17.36 20.25
N GLY A 455 -13.65 18.15 20.76
CA GLY A 455 -13.95 19.49 21.23
C GLY A 455 -12.88 20.42 20.65
N ASP A 456 -13.29 21.44 19.92
CA ASP A 456 -12.41 22.40 19.31
C ASP A 456 -12.73 23.78 19.85
N ASP A 457 -11.72 24.44 20.43
CA ASP A 457 -11.77 25.81 20.92
C ASP A 457 -11.00 26.68 19.92
N GLN A 458 -11.73 27.53 19.21
CA GLN A 458 -11.17 28.43 18.21
C GLN A 458 -11.33 29.86 18.60
N ASP A 459 -10.20 30.58 18.62
CA ASP A 459 -10.15 32.03 18.76
C ASP A 459 -9.62 32.72 17.52
N SER A 460 -10.26 33.79 17.11
CA SER A 460 -9.85 34.63 16.00
C SER A 460 -9.53 36.03 16.50
N TYR A 461 -8.44 36.58 15.99
CA TYR A 461 -7.94 37.92 16.37
C TYR A 461 -7.63 38.74 15.12
N ARG A 462 -7.80 40.05 15.22
CA ARG A 462 -7.38 41.03 14.20
C ARG A 462 -6.39 42.00 14.81
N TYR A 463 -5.33 42.31 14.09
CA TYR A 463 -4.38 43.35 14.47
C TYR A 463 -5.03 44.73 14.38
N ASP A 464 -4.96 45.51 15.45
CA ASP A 464 -5.39 46.90 15.51
C ASP A 464 -4.19 47.84 15.40
N ILE A 465 -4.14 48.65 14.35
CA ILE A 465 -2.99 49.52 14.05
C ILE A 465 -2.81 50.65 15.08
N PHE A 466 -3.87 51.05 15.78
CA PHE A 466 -3.83 52.11 16.76
C PHE A 466 -3.27 51.63 18.10
N THR A 467 -3.72 50.46 18.56
CA THR A 467 -3.23 49.84 19.81
C THR A 467 -1.99 49.02 19.61
N GLN A 468 -1.66 48.63 18.38
CA GLN A 468 -0.59 47.70 18.01
C GLN A 468 -0.72 46.33 18.69
N GLU A 469 -1.95 45.89 18.93
CA GLU A 469 -2.27 44.62 19.58
C GLU A 469 -3.23 43.75 18.72
N TYR A 470 -3.23 42.48 18.95
CA TYR A 470 -4.21 41.56 18.36
C TYR A 470 -5.46 41.52 19.23
N ILE A 471 -6.55 42.08 18.75
CA ILE A 471 -7.85 42.13 19.42
C ILE A 471 -8.67 40.92 19.07
N ARG A 472 -9.15 40.19 20.09
CA ARG A 472 -10.02 39.01 19.90
C ARG A 472 -11.35 39.46 19.26
N LEU A 473 -11.79 38.67 18.27
CA LEU A 473 -13.06 38.85 17.59
C LEU A 473 -14.08 37.82 18.11
N ASP A 474 -14.92 38.22 19.06
CA ASP A 474 -15.88 37.29 19.68
C ASP A 474 -16.87 36.69 18.72
N SER A 475 -17.25 37.42 17.64
CA SER A 475 -18.14 36.89 16.58
C SER A 475 -17.53 35.78 15.71
N PHE A 476 -16.19 35.65 15.72
CA PHE A 476 -15.43 34.64 14.99
C PHE A 476 -14.75 33.61 15.91
N SER A 477 -14.96 33.75 17.24
CA SER A 477 -14.42 32.82 18.25
C SER A 477 -15.53 31.92 18.77
N THR A 478 -15.30 30.62 18.88
CA THR A 478 -16.32 29.65 19.31
C THR A 478 -15.71 28.32 19.78
N ASP A 479 -16.43 27.69 20.71
CA ASP A 479 -16.15 26.31 21.10
C ASP A 479 -17.12 25.39 20.38
N VAL A 480 -16.61 24.33 19.82
CA VAL A 480 -17.37 23.27 19.15
C VAL A 480 -17.30 21.98 19.95
N LYS A 481 -18.44 21.36 20.18
CA LYS A 481 -18.52 20.01 20.73
C LYS A 481 -19.13 19.10 19.69
N TYR A 482 -18.42 18.05 19.39
CA TYR A 482 -18.81 17.05 18.41
C TYR A 482 -18.76 15.66 19.04
N THR A 483 -19.89 14.92 18.90
CA THR A 483 -19.95 13.51 19.25
C THR A 483 -20.46 12.70 18.07
N GLN A 484 -19.87 11.54 17.84
CA GLN A 484 -20.35 10.59 16.86
C GLN A 484 -20.18 9.17 17.39
N ASN A 485 -21.32 8.49 17.55
CA ASN A 485 -21.35 7.08 17.90
C ASN A 485 -21.87 6.28 16.70
N VAL A 486 -21.21 5.14 16.41
CA VAL A 486 -21.64 4.24 15.33
C VAL A 486 -21.71 2.83 15.88
N PHE A 487 -22.90 2.24 15.81
CA PHE A 487 -23.14 0.86 16.19
C PHE A 487 -23.39 0.03 14.93
N ALA A 488 -22.65 -1.05 14.76
CA ALA A 488 -22.70 -1.86 13.57
C ALA A 488 -22.86 -3.35 13.87
N GLY A 489 -23.62 -4.04 13.04
CA GLY A 489 -23.68 -5.49 13.00
C GLY A 489 -23.53 -5.99 11.57
N TYR A 490 -22.83 -7.12 11.38
CA TYR A 490 -22.67 -7.70 10.05
C TYR A 490 -22.72 -9.23 10.05
N GLY A 491 -23.12 -9.78 8.89
CA GLY A 491 -23.03 -11.18 8.57
C GLY A 491 -22.45 -11.40 7.18
N ILE A 492 -21.57 -12.37 7.04
CA ILE A 492 -20.94 -12.76 5.77
C ILE A 492 -21.02 -14.28 5.64
N LEU A 493 -21.48 -14.72 4.49
CA LEU A 493 -21.39 -16.10 4.05
C LEU A 493 -20.37 -16.18 2.92
N ASN A 494 -19.32 -16.97 3.11
CA ASN A 494 -18.34 -17.25 2.08
C ASN A 494 -18.17 -18.76 1.89
N GLY A 495 -17.78 -19.15 0.67
CA GLY A 495 -17.63 -20.55 0.35
C GLY A 495 -17.27 -20.77 -1.13
N LYS A 496 -17.35 -22.04 -1.51
CA LYS A 496 -17.18 -22.46 -2.89
C LYS A 496 -18.42 -23.19 -3.37
N LEU A 497 -18.99 -22.77 -4.50
CA LEU A 497 -20.06 -23.51 -5.17
C LEU A 497 -19.54 -24.75 -5.86
N ASN A 498 -18.28 -24.69 -6.32
CA ASN A 498 -17.52 -25.82 -6.86
C ASN A 498 -16.01 -25.49 -6.75
N GLU A 499 -15.12 -26.37 -7.20
CA GLU A 499 -13.66 -26.16 -7.12
C GLU A 499 -13.18 -24.89 -7.83
N LYS A 500 -13.95 -24.35 -8.77
CA LYS A 500 -13.58 -23.17 -9.57
C LYS A 500 -14.26 -21.90 -9.12
N LEU A 501 -15.48 -21.97 -8.57
CA LEU A 501 -16.29 -20.79 -8.24
C LEU A 501 -16.38 -20.58 -6.73
N GLY A 502 -15.68 -19.56 -6.26
CA GLY A 502 -15.78 -19.02 -4.89
C GLY A 502 -16.71 -17.82 -4.83
N TYR A 503 -17.39 -17.65 -3.71
CA TYR A 503 -18.27 -16.53 -3.44
C TYR A 503 -18.12 -16.00 -2.01
N GLN A 504 -18.45 -14.73 -1.82
CA GLN A 504 -18.58 -14.08 -0.52
C GLN A 504 -19.73 -13.09 -0.62
N ILE A 505 -20.76 -13.26 0.21
CA ILE A 505 -21.94 -12.39 0.26
C ILE A 505 -22.09 -11.89 1.69
N GLY A 506 -22.23 -10.59 1.87
CA GLY A 506 -22.31 -9.97 3.17
C GLY A 506 -23.34 -8.84 3.24
N LEU A 507 -23.84 -8.64 4.43
CA LEU A 507 -24.71 -7.50 4.78
C LEU A 507 -24.24 -6.90 6.09
N ARG A 508 -24.14 -5.58 6.12
CA ARG A 508 -23.81 -4.79 7.31
C ARG A 508 -24.90 -3.73 7.52
N ALA A 509 -25.30 -3.54 8.76
CA ALA A 509 -26.15 -2.45 9.20
C ALA A 509 -25.38 -1.54 10.15
N GLU A 510 -25.50 -0.22 10.00
CA GLU A 510 -24.90 0.77 10.89
C GLU A 510 -25.93 1.77 11.36
N TYR A 511 -26.04 1.93 12.69
CA TYR A 511 -26.80 3.01 13.30
C TYR A 511 -25.81 4.10 13.71
N THR A 512 -25.99 5.31 13.18
CA THR A 512 -25.17 6.49 13.47
C THR A 512 -25.96 7.46 14.32
N ASP A 513 -25.41 7.83 15.48
CA ASP A 513 -25.86 8.90 16.35
C ASP A 513 -24.77 9.99 16.38
N ARG A 514 -25.06 11.16 15.83
CA ARG A 514 -24.13 12.28 15.72
C ARG A 514 -24.79 13.56 16.23
N TYR A 515 -24.02 14.29 17.03
CA TYR A 515 -24.41 15.58 17.57
C TYR A 515 -23.28 16.58 17.45
N ILE A 516 -23.58 17.81 16.99
CA ILE A 516 -22.70 18.97 16.99
C ILE A 516 -23.39 20.14 17.66
N SER A 517 -22.69 20.84 18.55
CA SER A 517 -23.14 22.05 19.20
C SER A 517 -22.03 23.07 19.25
N LEU A 518 -22.42 24.35 19.15
CA LEU A 518 -21.55 25.49 19.29
C LEU A 518 -21.94 26.29 20.54
N THR A 519 -20.97 26.72 21.33
CA THR A 519 -21.22 27.40 22.61
C THR A 519 -21.85 28.77 22.41
N ASN A 520 -21.44 29.49 21.35
CA ASN A 520 -21.86 30.86 21.08
C ASN A 520 -22.98 30.99 20.06
N SER A 521 -23.65 29.86 19.70
CA SER A 521 -24.70 29.84 18.69
C SER A 521 -25.82 28.90 19.07
N SER A 522 -27.05 29.21 18.68
CA SER A 522 -28.18 28.31 18.77
C SER A 522 -28.14 27.15 17.75
N LEU A 523 -27.09 27.07 16.93
CA LEU A 523 -26.91 26.04 15.92
C LEU A 523 -26.50 24.72 16.58
N ASN A 524 -27.48 23.81 16.65
CA ASN A 524 -27.29 22.43 17.04
C ASN A 524 -27.75 21.53 15.88
N ALA A 525 -26.94 20.57 15.49
CA ALA A 525 -27.32 19.61 14.46
C ALA A 525 -27.16 18.17 14.97
N SER A 526 -28.16 17.37 14.75
CA SER A 526 -28.15 15.95 15.11
C SER A 526 -28.52 15.07 13.90
N ILE A 527 -27.90 13.91 13.81
CA ILE A 527 -28.25 12.90 12.81
C ILE A 527 -28.37 11.56 13.51
N ASN A 528 -29.57 10.96 13.42
CA ASN A 528 -29.88 9.62 13.91
C ASN A 528 -30.36 8.81 12.72
N ARG A 529 -29.54 7.82 12.27
CA ARG A 529 -29.87 7.09 11.04
C ARG A 529 -29.34 5.67 11.01
N LEU A 530 -30.15 4.78 10.46
CA LEU A 530 -29.79 3.40 10.13
C LEU A 530 -29.49 3.27 8.64
N ASP A 531 -28.32 2.78 8.31
CA ASP A 531 -27.84 2.56 6.94
C ASP A 531 -27.49 1.08 6.71
N TRP A 532 -27.71 0.59 5.46
CA TRP A 532 -27.44 -0.78 5.05
C TRP A 532 -26.38 -0.83 3.96
N PHE A 533 -25.43 -1.77 4.11
CA PHE A 533 -24.24 -1.92 3.24
C PHE A 533 -24.12 -3.37 2.76
N PRO A 534 -24.81 -3.75 1.67
CA PRO A 534 -24.61 -5.04 1.04
C PRO A 534 -23.26 -5.11 0.32
N SER A 535 -22.69 -6.32 0.28
CA SER A 535 -21.49 -6.64 -0.51
C SER A 535 -21.58 -8.03 -1.12
N ALA A 536 -21.08 -8.21 -2.33
CA ALA A 536 -21.00 -9.48 -3.01
C ALA A 536 -19.71 -9.58 -3.81
N HIS A 537 -18.99 -10.69 -3.66
CA HIS A 537 -17.74 -10.98 -4.35
C HIS A 537 -17.78 -12.38 -4.92
N PHE A 538 -17.39 -12.52 -6.17
CA PHE A 538 -17.32 -13.78 -6.88
C PHE A 538 -15.94 -13.94 -7.50
N SER A 539 -15.39 -15.13 -7.46
CA SER A 539 -14.10 -15.48 -8.04
C SER A 539 -14.21 -16.78 -8.81
N TYR A 540 -13.94 -16.76 -10.10
CA TYR A 540 -13.98 -17.93 -10.96
C TYR A 540 -12.59 -18.27 -11.49
N LYS A 541 -12.03 -19.37 -11.01
CA LYS A 541 -10.74 -19.92 -11.47
C LYS A 541 -10.96 -20.82 -12.67
N VAL A 542 -10.67 -20.32 -13.86
CA VAL A 542 -10.72 -21.13 -15.10
C VAL A 542 -9.72 -22.29 -15.00
N ASN A 543 -8.50 -21.95 -14.58
CA ASN A 543 -7.40 -22.86 -14.29
C ASN A 543 -6.42 -22.18 -13.30
N SER A 544 -5.27 -22.81 -13.03
CA SER A 544 -4.27 -22.25 -12.10
C SER A 544 -3.68 -20.91 -12.51
N LYS A 545 -3.80 -20.53 -13.78
CA LYS A 545 -3.20 -19.30 -14.34
C LYS A 545 -4.21 -18.22 -14.68
N ASN A 546 -5.50 -18.53 -14.75
CA ASN A 546 -6.54 -17.61 -15.22
C ASN A 546 -7.69 -17.53 -14.22
N GLN A 547 -8.02 -16.33 -13.77
CA GLN A 547 -9.07 -16.07 -12.80
C GLN A 547 -9.89 -14.84 -13.22
N PHE A 548 -11.22 -14.93 -13.13
CA PHE A 548 -12.16 -13.82 -13.22
C PHE A 548 -12.68 -13.48 -11.84
N MET A 549 -13.04 -12.20 -11.66
CA MET A 549 -13.64 -11.69 -10.42
C MET A 549 -14.79 -10.76 -10.77
N ALA A 550 -15.82 -10.73 -9.93
CA ALA A 550 -16.90 -9.77 -10.00
C ALA A 550 -17.25 -9.32 -8.59
N ASN A 551 -17.31 -8.01 -8.35
CA ASN A 551 -17.53 -7.42 -7.05
C ASN A 551 -18.62 -6.35 -7.12
N ALA A 552 -19.44 -6.28 -6.08
CA ALA A 552 -20.41 -5.21 -5.90
C ALA A 552 -20.49 -4.83 -4.42
N SER A 553 -20.49 -3.52 -4.09
CA SER A 553 -20.71 -3.04 -2.72
C SER A 553 -21.35 -1.66 -2.68
N ARG A 554 -21.96 -1.37 -1.53
CA ARG A 554 -22.38 -0.03 -1.13
C ARG A 554 -21.60 0.41 0.09
N ARG A 555 -21.16 1.68 0.09
CA ARG A 555 -20.37 2.29 1.16
C ARG A 555 -20.87 3.70 1.49
N ILE A 556 -20.34 4.29 2.57
CA ILE A 556 -20.64 5.63 3.05
C ILE A 556 -19.37 6.42 3.30
N ASN A 557 -19.41 7.74 3.14
CA ASN A 557 -18.37 8.66 3.59
C ASN A 557 -19.04 9.81 4.36
N ARG A 558 -18.85 9.79 5.68
CA ARG A 558 -19.46 10.77 6.58
C ARG A 558 -18.61 12.05 6.59
N PRO A 559 -19.23 13.24 6.69
CA PRO A 559 -18.50 14.47 6.96
C PRO A 559 -17.76 14.37 8.30
N ARG A 560 -16.51 14.83 8.34
CA ARG A 560 -15.74 14.98 9.58
C ARG A 560 -16.16 16.24 10.34
N SER A 561 -15.76 16.40 11.63
CA SER A 561 -16.10 17.57 12.46
C SER A 561 -15.83 18.88 11.73
N TRP A 562 -14.62 19.11 11.28
CA TRP A 562 -14.20 20.35 10.61
C TRP A 562 -14.94 20.69 9.29
N HIS A 563 -15.61 19.71 8.65
CA HIS A 563 -16.49 20.00 7.53
C HIS A 563 -17.82 20.63 7.97
N LEU A 564 -18.21 20.43 9.22
CA LEU A 564 -19.51 20.79 9.76
C LEU A 564 -19.49 22.07 10.59
N GLU A 565 -18.30 22.56 10.96
CA GLU A 565 -18.07 23.72 11.79
C GLU A 565 -18.43 25.00 11.01
N PRO A 566 -19.50 25.70 11.36
CA PRO A 566 -20.02 26.80 10.54
C PRO A 566 -19.33 28.14 10.75
N PHE A 567 -18.29 28.20 11.60
CA PHE A 567 -17.55 29.41 11.83
C PHE A 567 -16.60 29.74 10.66
N ILE A 568 -16.24 31.02 10.55
CA ILE A 568 -15.34 31.55 9.54
C ILE A 568 -13.95 31.64 10.13
N SER A 569 -12.95 31.08 9.42
CA SER A 569 -11.53 31.25 9.75
C SER A 569 -10.78 31.77 8.53
N TRP A 570 -9.86 32.72 8.76
CA TRP A 570 -9.04 33.31 7.72
C TRP A 570 -7.88 32.37 7.36
N GLU A 571 -7.75 32.01 6.07
CA GLU A 571 -6.59 31.29 5.53
C GLU A 571 -5.51 32.27 5.04
N ASP A 572 -5.91 33.33 4.34
CA ASP A 572 -5.07 34.40 3.83
C ASP A 572 -5.91 35.72 3.79
N PRO A 573 -5.34 36.87 3.40
CA PRO A 573 -6.07 38.19 3.40
C PRO A 573 -7.38 38.19 2.60
N TYR A 574 -7.50 37.29 1.64
CA TYR A 574 -8.60 37.24 0.69
C TYR A 574 -9.33 35.90 0.67
N THR A 575 -9.03 35.02 1.62
CA THR A 575 -9.62 33.69 1.68
C THR A 575 -10.08 33.35 3.07
N VAL A 576 -11.35 33.09 3.22
CA VAL A 576 -11.92 32.52 4.44
C VAL A 576 -12.37 31.08 4.21
N ARG A 577 -12.32 30.29 5.25
CA ARG A 577 -12.86 28.94 5.30
C ARG A 577 -14.10 28.91 6.19
N GLN A 578 -15.09 28.13 5.77
CA GLN A 578 -16.30 27.88 6.55
C GLN A 578 -16.76 26.46 6.34
N GLY A 579 -17.13 25.72 7.40
CA GLY A 579 -17.76 24.43 7.28
C GLY A 579 -19.28 24.55 7.00
N ASN A 580 -19.94 23.41 6.85
CA ASN A 580 -21.36 23.35 6.54
C ASN A 580 -22.06 22.27 7.39
N PRO A 581 -22.83 22.62 8.44
CA PRO A 581 -23.47 21.67 9.32
C PRO A 581 -24.56 20.82 8.64
N ASN A 582 -25.07 21.26 7.48
CA ASN A 582 -26.12 20.60 6.73
C ASN A 582 -25.62 19.51 5.78
N LEU A 583 -24.31 19.20 5.80
CA LEU A 583 -23.75 18.18 4.93
C LEU A 583 -24.34 16.79 5.20
N SER A 584 -24.83 16.21 4.14
CA SER A 584 -25.22 14.79 4.10
C SER A 584 -24.02 13.89 3.80
N PRO A 585 -24.00 12.66 4.28
CA PRO A 585 -22.98 11.70 3.86
C PRO A 585 -23.08 11.37 2.38
N GLU A 586 -21.94 11.05 1.80
CA GLU A 586 -21.84 10.49 0.46
C GLU A 586 -22.13 8.99 0.49
N TYR A 587 -22.88 8.49 -0.49
CA TYR A 587 -23.11 7.06 -0.72
C TYR A 587 -22.45 6.60 -1.99
N ILE A 588 -21.60 5.59 -1.86
CA ILE A 588 -20.80 5.06 -2.96
C ILE A 588 -21.32 3.67 -3.33
N GLN A 589 -21.71 3.50 -4.57
CA GLN A 589 -22.01 2.21 -5.18
C GLN A 589 -20.89 1.85 -6.16
N SER A 590 -20.24 0.70 -5.96
CA SER A 590 -19.16 0.22 -6.80
C SER A 590 -19.48 -1.14 -7.38
N TYR A 591 -19.22 -1.31 -8.68
CA TYR A 591 -19.33 -2.56 -9.41
C TYR A 591 -18.03 -2.78 -10.17
N GLU A 592 -17.43 -3.96 -10.05
CA GLU A 592 -16.12 -4.25 -10.61
C GLU A 592 -16.14 -5.63 -11.27
N PHE A 593 -15.47 -5.74 -12.41
CA PHE A 593 -15.23 -7.00 -13.12
C PHE A 593 -13.76 -7.09 -13.49
N GLY A 594 -13.08 -8.12 -12.99
CA GLY A 594 -11.65 -8.29 -13.14
C GLY A 594 -11.27 -9.60 -13.83
N TYR A 595 -10.14 -9.56 -14.54
CA TYR A 595 -9.48 -10.73 -15.10
C TYR A 595 -7.99 -10.70 -14.77
N ILE A 596 -7.46 -11.85 -14.36
CA ILE A 596 -6.05 -12.03 -14.04
C ILE A 596 -5.50 -13.22 -14.77
N ARG A 597 -4.31 -13.04 -15.33
CA ARG A 597 -3.52 -14.11 -15.96
C ARG A 597 -2.12 -14.14 -15.36
N GLU A 598 -1.77 -15.27 -14.78
CA GLU A 598 -0.38 -15.55 -14.39
C GLU A 598 0.42 -16.01 -15.63
N LEU A 599 1.57 -15.38 -15.83
CA LEU A 599 2.53 -15.70 -16.87
C LEU A 599 3.72 -16.45 -16.24
N ILE A 600 4.56 -17.09 -17.04
CA ILE A 600 5.76 -17.80 -16.53
C ILE A 600 6.71 -16.88 -15.77
N LYS A 601 6.84 -15.63 -16.20
CA LYS A 601 7.75 -14.64 -15.59
C LYS A 601 7.02 -13.32 -15.24
N GLY A 602 5.73 -13.38 -14.93
CA GLY A 602 4.98 -12.18 -14.63
C GLY A 602 3.49 -12.39 -14.46
N SER A 603 2.73 -11.31 -14.56
CA SER A 603 1.26 -11.33 -14.50
C SER A 603 0.66 -10.19 -15.34
N PHE A 604 -0.53 -10.45 -15.85
CA PHE A 604 -1.40 -9.45 -16.46
C PHE A 604 -2.71 -9.42 -15.69
N SER A 605 -3.18 -8.22 -15.31
CA SER A 605 -4.52 -8.04 -14.76
C SER A 605 -5.23 -6.87 -15.41
N THR A 606 -6.52 -7.02 -15.60
CA THR A 606 -7.41 -5.94 -15.99
C THR A 606 -8.64 -5.93 -15.10
N GLU A 607 -9.14 -4.75 -14.78
CA GLU A 607 -10.32 -4.55 -13.95
C GLU A 607 -11.13 -3.40 -14.52
N PHE A 608 -12.36 -3.67 -14.93
CA PHE A 608 -13.34 -2.69 -15.34
C PHE A 608 -14.22 -2.33 -14.16
N TYR A 609 -14.50 -1.06 -13.96
CA TYR A 609 -15.29 -0.61 -12.84
C TYR A 609 -16.30 0.47 -13.23
N PHE A 610 -17.43 0.46 -12.54
CA PHE A 610 -18.39 1.55 -12.51
C PHE A 610 -18.61 1.99 -11.07
N ARG A 611 -18.45 3.27 -10.80
CA ARG A 611 -18.68 3.87 -9.49
C ARG A 611 -19.65 5.02 -9.60
N ASN A 612 -20.65 5.03 -8.71
CA ASN A 612 -21.65 6.09 -8.59
C ASN A 612 -21.64 6.63 -7.15
N ILE A 613 -21.39 7.92 -6.99
CA ILE A 613 -21.37 8.61 -5.69
C ILE A 613 -22.51 9.59 -5.64
N LYS A 614 -23.45 9.36 -4.73
CA LYS A 614 -24.57 10.28 -4.43
C LYS A 614 -24.20 11.20 -3.28
N ASN A 615 -24.71 12.43 -3.28
CA ASN A 615 -24.40 13.50 -2.34
C ASN A 615 -22.89 13.78 -2.32
N MET A 616 -22.25 13.75 -3.47
CA MET A 616 -20.80 13.98 -3.59
C MET A 616 -20.43 15.28 -2.89
N ARG A 617 -19.48 15.18 -1.94
CA ARG A 617 -18.98 16.34 -1.22
C ARG A 617 -17.81 16.95 -1.94
N GLN A 618 -17.89 18.23 -2.21
CA GLN A 618 -16.83 19.01 -2.85
C GLN A 618 -16.63 20.32 -2.09
N ARG A 619 -15.40 20.77 -2.01
CA ARG A 619 -15.07 22.11 -1.54
C ARG A 619 -15.22 23.06 -2.72
N VAL A 620 -16.06 24.07 -2.58
CA VAL A 620 -16.28 25.13 -3.56
C VAL A 620 -15.68 26.44 -3.09
N GLN A 621 -15.36 27.31 -4.05
CA GLN A 621 -14.95 28.69 -3.82
C GLN A 621 -16.06 29.60 -4.31
N GLU A 622 -16.46 30.54 -3.50
CA GLU A 622 -17.51 31.52 -3.81
C GLU A 622 -17.05 32.90 -3.35
N VAL A 623 -17.53 33.95 -3.99
CA VAL A 623 -17.29 35.32 -3.57
C VAL A 623 -18.05 35.56 -2.25
N TYR A 624 -17.31 36.00 -1.22
CA TYR A 624 -17.82 36.27 0.12
C TYR A 624 -18.02 37.79 0.36
N ASP A 625 -17.02 38.58 -0.05
CA ASP A 625 -16.99 40.04 0.08
C ASP A 625 -16.11 40.59 -1.07
N VAL A 626 -15.94 41.88 -1.15
CA VAL A 626 -15.03 42.51 -2.12
C VAL A 626 -13.65 41.88 -1.98
N ASN A 627 -13.16 41.29 -3.06
CA ASN A 627 -11.89 40.56 -3.13
C ASN A 627 -11.72 39.35 -2.19
N VAL A 628 -12.71 39.01 -1.38
CA VAL A 628 -12.64 37.88 -0.43
C VAL A 628 -13.49 36.71 -0.94
N ILE A 629 -12.89 35.53 -0.98
CA ILE A 629 -13.60 34.30 -1.28
C ILE A 629 -13.79 33.44 -0.03
N VAL A 630 -14.88 32.67 0.00
CA VAL A 630 -15.10 31.62 0.99
C VAL A 630 -14.89 30.26 0.36
N LYS A 631 -14.11 29.43 1.04
CA LYS A 631 -13.97 28.00 0.72
C LYS A 631 -14.85 27.19 1.67
N ARG A 632 -15.87 26.51 1.13
CA ARG A 632 -16.77 25.69 1.94
C ARG A 632 -17.10 24.36 1.28
N PRO A 633 -17.33 23.30 2.08
CA PRO A 633 -17.80 22.03 1.55
C PRO A 633 -19.32 22.09 1.29
N ILE A 634 -19.72 21.55 0.14
CA ILE A 634 -21.14 21.33 -0.21
C ILE A 634 -21.37 19.91 -0.70
N ASN A 635 -22.61 19.44 -0.69
CA ASN A 635 -23.00 18.25 -1.44
C ASN A 635 -23.35 18.69 -2.88
N ALA A 636 -22.42 18.51 -3.78
CA ALA A 636 -22.47 19.02 -5.16
C ALA A 636 -23.25 18.11 -6.14
N GLY A 637 -24.01 17.12 -5.66
CA GLY A 637 -24.83 16.26 -6.51
C GLY A 637 -24.31 14.82 -6.66
N VAL A 638 -24.18 14.34 -7.90
CA VAL A 638 -23.78 12.96 -8.23
C VAL A 638 -22.54 12.97 -9.06
N SER A 639 -21.58 12.09 -8.73
CA SER A 639 -20.46 11.79 -9.61
C SER A 639 -20.46 10.35 -10.07
N GLN A 640 -20.08 10.14 -11.33
CA GLN A 640 -19.98 8.82 -11.95
C GLN A 640 -18.60 8.62 -12.56
N SER A 641 -18.05 7.44 -12.39
CA SER A 641 -16.78 7.03 -12.99
C SER A 641 -16.94 5.68 -13.66
N LEU A 642 -16.64 5.59 -14.94
CA LEU A 642 -16.57 4.33 -15.69
C LEU A 642 -15.16 4.17 -16.23
N GLY A 643 -14.47 3.12 -15.84
CA GLY A 643 -13.06 2.98 -16.21
C GLY A 643 -12.53 1.55 -16.28
N GLY A 644 -11.27 1.46 -16.67
CA GLY A 644 -10.50 0.22 -16.70
C GLY A 644 -9.09 0.44 -16.15
N GLU A 645 -8.70 -0.44 -15.24
CA GLU A 645 -7.34 -0.53 -14.72
C GLU A 645 -6.63 -1.72 -15.35
N PHE A 646 -5.42 -1.49 -15.86
CA PHE A 646 -4.58 -2.49 -16.51
C PHE A 646 -3.24 -2.54 -15.79
N THR A 647 -2.81 -3.71 -15.38
CA THR A 647 -1.48 -3.92 -14.78
C THR A 647 -0.76 -5.03 -15.52
N PHE A 648 0.48 -4.75 -15.94
CA PHE A 648 1.34 -5.72 -16.57
C PHE A 648 2.71 -5.73 -15.87
N SER A 649 3.05 -6.84 -15.24
CA SER A 649 4.35 -7.07 -14.58
C SER A 649 5.07 -8.18 -15.30
N ASN A 650 6.34 -7.98 -15.63
CA ASN A 650 7.14 -9.02 -16.27
C ASN A 650 8.62 -8.94 -15.89
N LYS A 651 9.23 -10.08 -15.67
CA LYS A 651 10.68 -10.28 -15.58
C LYS A 651 11.20 -10.67 -16.97
N VAL A 652 11.64 -9.67 -17.72
CA VAL A 652 12.08 -9.85 -19.14
C VAL A 652 13.28 -10.80 -19.18
N VAL A 653 14.29 -10.48 -18.34
CA VAL A 653 15.50 -11.30 -18.11
C VAL A 653 15.81 -11.28 -16.61
N ASP A 654 16.76 -12.08 -16.15
CA ASP A 654 17.04 -12.22 -14.71
C ASP A 654 17.50 -10.91 -14.03
N TRP A 655 18.07 -10.01 -14.79
CA TRP A 655 18.55 -8.72 -14.30
C TRP A 655 17.61 -7.55 -14.61
N TRP A 656 16.53 -7.71 -15.41
CA TRP A 656 15.57 -6.65 -15.73
C TRP A 656 14.13 -7.10 -15.59
N SER A 657 13.39 -6.38 -14.78
CA SER A 657 11.93 -6.49 -14.65
C SER A 657 11.27 -5.13 -14.78
N PHE A 658 10.03 -5.11 -15.25
CA PHE A 658 9.23 -3.90 -15.27
C PHE A 658 7.79 -4.15 -14.80
N ASN A 659 7.17 -3.06 -14.35
CA ASN A 659 5.76 -3.01 -13.98
C ASN A 659 5.13 -1.80 -14.67
N LEU A 660 4.11 -2.05 -15.49
CA LEU A 660 3.29 -1.04 -16.16
C LEU A 660 1.90 -1.09 -15.55
N GLY A 661 1.40 0.05 -15.12
CA GLY A 661 0.05 0.23 -14.66
C GLY A 661 -0.61 1.40 -15.38
N LEU A 662 -1.84 1.20 -15.83
CA LEU A 662 -2.65 2.21 -16.51
C LEU A 662 -4.05 2.18 -15.92
N ASN A 663 -4.59 3.34 -15.58
CA ASN A 663 -5.99 3.54 -15.22
C ASN A 663 -6.59 4.59 -16.16
N LEU A 664 -7.56 4.18 -16.94
CA LEU A 664 -8.24 4.99 -17.95
C LEU A 664 -9.71 5.09 -17.52
N PHE A 665 -10.25 6.28 -17.39
CA PHE A 665 -11.64 6.43 -16.97
C PHE A 665 -12.31 7.69 -17.50
N TYR A 666 -13.57 7.54 -17.78
CA TYR A 666 -14.51 8.62 -17.99
C TYR A 666 -15.09 9.04 -16.64
N TYR A 667 -15.03 10.33 -16.35
CA TYR A 667 -15.53 10.93 -15.12
C TYR A 667 -16.58 11.98 -15.44
N LYS A 668 -17.71 11.93 -14.74
CA LYS A 668 -18.81 12.88 -14.90
C LYS A 668 -19.27 13.34 -13.52
N VAL A 669 -19.55 14.64 -13.40
CA VAL A 669 -20.14 15.27 -12.23
C VAL A 669 -21.36 16.05 -12.64
N GLU A 670 -22.50 15.77 -12.03
CA GLU A 670 -23.78 16.43 -12.25
C GLU A 670 -24.40 16.86 -10.92
N GLY A 671 -24.93 18.08 -10.87
CA GLY A 671 -25.62 18.59 -9.69
C GLY A 671 -25.87 20.08 -9.76
N ASP A 672 -26.37 20.61 -8.67
CA ASP A 672 -26.67 22.03 -8.53
C ASP A 672 -25.89 22.60 -7.34
N THR A 673 -25.29 23.76 -7.54
CA THR A 673 -24.77 24.60 -6.46
C THR A 673 -25.73 25.77 -6.27
N ILE A 674 -25.50 26.59 -5.24
CA ILE A 674 -26.28 27.80 -4.99
C ILE A 674 -26.16 28.79 -6.17
N VAL A 675 -25.04 28.72 -6.90
CA VAL A 675 -24.67 29.70 -7.93
C VAL A 675 -24.83 29.18 -9.37
N SER A 676 -24.75 27.84 -9.59
CA SER A 676 -24.76 27.27 -10.95
C SER A 676 -25.14 25.80 -10.97
N THR A 677 -25.70 25.35 -12.10
CA THR A 677 -25.84 23.93 -12.43
C THR A 677 -24.47 23.38 -12.87
N ILE A 678 -24.05 22.28 -12.28
CA ILE A 678 -22.79 21.58 -12.59
C ILE A 678 -23.09 20.48 -13.59
N ASN A 679 -22.39 20.47 -14.70
CA ASN A 679 -22.35 19.36 -15.65
C ASN A 679 -20.97 19.31 -16.28
N GLN A 680 -20.04 18.65 -15.59
CA GLN A 680 -18.64 18.53 -16.02
C GLN A 680 -18.30 17.09 -16.33
N GLU A 681 -17.59 16.86 -17.41
CA GLU A 681 -17.16 15.53 -17.81
C GLU A 681 -15.77 15.55 -18.42
N SER A 682 -15.01 14.50 -18.20
CA SER A 682 -13.70 14.33 -18.81
C SER A 682 -13.33 12.87 -18.98
N PHE A 683 -12.56 12.58 -20.02
CA PHE A 683 -11.77 11.36 -20.10
C PHE A 683 -10.39 11.65 -19.55
N THR A 684 -10.00 10.90 -18.53
CA THR A 684 -8.72 11.09 -17.85
C THR A 684 -7.96 9.76 -17.71
N TYR A 685 -6.66 9.85 -17.54
CA TYR A 685 -5.82 8.69 -17.37
C TYR A 685 -4.71 8.92 -16.35
N ARG A 686 -4.28 7.83 -15.75
CA ARG A 686 -3.11 7.77 -14.90
C ARG A 686 -2.27 6.58 -15.29
N GLY A 687 -0.99 6.78 -15.45
CA GLY A 687 -0.05 5.74 -15.84
C GLY A 687 1.17 5.73 -14.94
N ARG A 688 1.73 4.54 -14.77
CA ARG A 688 2.99 4.33 -14.06
C ARG A 688 3.80 3.25 -14.76
N LEU A 689 5.05 3.56 -15.02
CA LEU A 689 6.05 2.60 -15.50
C LEU A 689 7.19 2.55 -14.50
N SER A 690 7.46 1.38 -13.96
CA SER A 690 8.60 1.12 -13.08
C SER A 690 9.51 0.09 -13.71
N ASN A 691 10.78 0.44 -13.92
CA ASN A 691 11.82 -0.46 -14.38
C ASN A 691 12.79 -0.75 -13.25
N SER A 692 13.12 -2.01 -13.01
CA SER A 692 14.06 -2.46 -11.98
C SER A 692 15.16 -3.29 -12.62
N LEU A 693 16.41 -2.88 -12.37
CA LEU A 693 17.62 -3.54 -12.85
C LEU A 693 18.40 -4.10 -11.66
N ILE A 694 18.74 -5.38 -11.71
CA ILE A 694 19.58 -6.05 -10.72
C ILE A 694 20.93 -6.29 -11.37
N LEU A 695 21.93 -5.56 -10.90
CA LEU A 695 23.28 -5.59 -11.47
C LEU A 695 24.22 -6.43 -10.60
N PRO A 696 25.37 -6.88 -11.15
CA PRO A 696 26.38 -7.60 -10.38
C PRO A 696 26.83 -6.85 -9.13
N ARG A 697 27.43 -7.57 -8.19
CA ARG A 697 27.96 -7.03 -6.93
C ARG A 697 26.93 -6.37 -6.01
N GLY A 698 25.62 -6.72 -6.12
CA GLY A 698 24.54 -6.25 -5.24
C GLY A 698 24.04 -4.83 -5.53
N PHE A 699 24.25 -4.30 -6.74
CA PHE A 699 23.62 -3.05 -7.17
C PHE A 699 22.21 -3.31 -7.71
N LYS A 700 21.30 -2.40 -7.36
CA LYS A 700 19.94 -2.38 -7.87
C LYS A 700 19.61 -0.95 -8.31
N ILE A 701 19.03 -0.81 -9.49
CA ILE A 701 18.61 0.49 -10.03
C ILE A 701 17.12 0.40 -10.31
N GLN A 702 16.38 1.42 -9.91
CA GLN A 702 14.96 1.54 -10.25
C GLN A 702 14.71 2.91 -10.86
N PHE A 703 14.03 2.90 -12.01
CA PHE A 703 13.56 4.09 -12.70
C PHE A 703 12.05 4.05 -12.79
N ILE A 704 11.39 5.13 -12.31
CA ILE A 704 9.95 5.22 -12.21
C ILE A 704 9.48 6.45 -12.97
N THR A 705 8.44 6.27 -13.80
CA THR A 705 7.75 7.36 -14.47
C THR A 705 6.28 7.32 -14.09
N ASN A 706 5.72 8.45 -13.64
CA ASN A 706 4.31 8.61 -13.37
C ASN A 706 3.72 9.63 -14.36
N PHE A 707 2.57 9.29 -14.94
CA PHE A 707 1.80 10.15 -15.83
C PHE A 707 0.43 10.40 -15.18
N ILE A 708 0.05 11.65 -15.05
CA ILE A 708 -1.25 12.08 -14.50
C ILE A 708 -1.85 13.04 -15.52
N ALA A 709 -3.03 12.74 -16.05
CA ALA A 709 -3.76 13.61 -16.96
C ALA A 709 -4.59 14.65 -16.19
N ASP A 710 -5.11 15.64 -16.92
CA ASP A 710 -6.04 16.63 -16.41
C ASP A 710 -7.30 15.95 -15.84
N VAL A 711 -7.85 16.55 -14.77
CA VAL A 711 -9.10 16.09 -14.14
C VAL A 711 -10.03 17.28 -13.94
N VAL A 712 -11.26 17.18 -14.44
CA VAL A 712 -12.29 18.18 -14.17
C VAL A 712 -12.76 18.12 -12.72
N THR A 713 -13.04 19.29 -12.15
CA THR A 713 -13.65 19.49 -10.84
C THR A 713 -15.04 20.13 -11.02
N VAL A 714 -15.78 20.35 -9.94
CA VAL A 714 -17.10 21.01 -10.04
C VAL A 714 -17.03 22.46 -10.52
N GLN A 715 -15.88 23.12 -10.38
CA GLN A 715 -15.69 24.54 -10.70
C GLN A 715 -14.56 24.79 -11.71
N GLY A 716 -13.93 23.75 -12.28
CA GLY A 716 -12.81 23.96 -13.19
C GLY A 716 -12.00 22.70 -13.47
N ILE A 717 -10.66 22.80 -13.43
CA ILE A 717 -9.77 21.73 -13.84
C ILE A 717 -8.47 21.70 -13.00
N ASP A 718 -8.07 20.50 -12.59
CA ASP A 718 -6.72 20.23 -12.08
C ASP A 718 -5.87 19.69 -13.24
N LYS A 719 -4.79 20.40 -13.57
CA LYS A 719 -3.88 20.04 -14.65
C LYS A 719 -3.02 18.83 -14.31
N GLY A 720 -2.78 18.02 -15.33
CA GLY A 720 -1.90 16.86 -15.22
C GLY A 720 -0.42 17.21 -15.24
N TYR A 721 0.42 16.26 -14.86
CA TYR A 721 1.88 16.36 -14.90
C TYR A 721 2.53 14.98 -15.00
N THR A 722 3.84 14.99 -15.30
CA THR A 722 4.65 13.76 -15.37
C THR A 722 5.83 13.88 -14.43
N THR A 723 6.17 12.82 -13.69
CA THR A 723 7.36 12.77 -12.82
C THR A 723 8.27 11.60 -13.18
N PHE A 724 9.56 11.79 -12.90
CA PHE A 724 10.60 10.80 -13.15
C PHE A 724 11.48 10.64 -11.91
N ASP A 725 11.55 9.43 -11.35
CA ASP A 725 12.34 9.12 -10.17
C ASP A 725 13.40 8.06 -10.49
N LEU A 726 14.58 8.21 -9.89
CA LEU A 726 15.68 7.26 -9.99
C LEU A 726 16.15 6.87 -8.59
N ALA A 727 16.26 5.58 -8.32
CA ALA A 727 16.86 5.06 -7.10
C ALA A 727 17.99 4.07 -7.43
N ILE A 728 19.11 4.21 -6.72
CA ILE A 728 20.28 3.33 -6.82
C ILE A 728 20.54 2.77 -5.42
N LYS A 729 20.44 1.47 -5.28
CA LYS A 729 20.71 0.76 -4.02
C LYS A 729 21.92 -0.15 -4.15
N LYS A 730 22.73 -0.18 -3.11
CA LYS A 730 23.84 -1.10 -2.93
C LYS A 730 23.65 -1.90 -1.65
N ASP A 731 23.62 -3.22 -1.77
CA ASP A 731 23.61 -4.14 -0.63
C ASP A 731 25.07 -4.55 -0.28
N PHE A 732 25.37 -4.59 1.03
CA PHE A 732 26.65 -4.98 1.59
C PHE A 732 26.47 -6.13 2.57
N ARG A 733 27.50 -6.98 2.72
CA ARG A 733 27.54 -8.07 3.70
C ARG A 733 26.28 -8.96 3.64
N ASP A 734 25.93 -9.45 2.45
CA ASP A 734 24.78 -10.32 2.21
C ASP A 734 23.44 -9.70 2.71
N GLY A 735 23.28 -8.39 2.50
CA GLY A 735 22.06 -7.66 2.84
C GLY A 735 21.96 -7.24 4.32
N LYS A 736 23.00 -7.41 5.13
CA LYS A 736 23.04 -6.90 6.52
C LYS A 736 23.17 -5.38 6.59
N ALA A 737 23.67 -4.75 5.56
CA ALA A 737 23.69 -3.30 5.41
C ALA A 737 23.33 -2.93 3.97
N SER A 738 22.74 -1.76 3.77
CA SER A 738 22.49 -1.20 2.44
C SER A 738 22.60 0.32 2.45
N ALA A 739 22.99 0.86 1.31
CA ALA A 739 22.93 2.29 1.02
C ALA A 739 22.01 2.49 -0.18
N THR A 740 21.09 3.43 -0.09
CA THR A 740 20.17 3.81 -1.18
C THR A 740 20.34 5.29 -1.47
N PHE A 741 20.63 5.61 -2.71
CA PHE A 741 20.70 6.95 -3.23
C PHE A 741 19.47 7.17 -4.12
N GLN A 742 18.67 8.20 -3.85
CA GLN A 742 17.42 8.47 -4.56
C GLN A 742 17.39 9.90 -5.08
N PHE A 743 16.97 10.03 -6.31
CA PHE A 743 16.62 11.27 -6.98
C PHE A 743 15.12 11.26 -7.26
N SER A 744 14.38 12.15 -6.64
CA SER A 744 12.95 12.32 -6.92
C SER A 744 12.75 13.46 -7.90
N ASN A 745 11.87 13.21 -8.88
CA ASN A 745 11.53 14.15 -9.95
C ASN A 745 12.76 14.80 -10.60
N ILE A 746 13.64 13.94 -11.17
CA ILE A 746 14.98 14.32 -11.69
C ILE A 746 14.94 15.42 -12.75
N PHE A 747 13.83 15.58 -13.48
CA PHE A 747 13.65 16.58 -14.51
C PHE A 747 12.85 17.80 -14.05
N ALA A 748 12.48 17.88 -12.76
CA ALA A 748 11.70 18.97 -12.16
C ALA A 748 10.40 19.30 -12.95
N THR A 749 9.72 18.27 -13.42
CA THR A 749 8.54 18.38 -14.29
C THR A 749 7.23 18.50 -13.52
N GLU A 750 7.22 18.27 -12.21
CA GLU A 750 6.03 18.38 -11.39
C GLU A 750 5.63 19.84 -11.21
N ARG A 751 4.48 20.20 -11.76
CA ARG A 751 3.83 21.50 -11.63
C ARG A 751 2.37 21.24 -11.27
N ARG A 752 1.92 21.81 -10.17
CA ARG A 752 0.54 21.63 -9.71
C ARG A 752 -0.25 22.87 -10.05
N GLU A 753 -1.06 22.75 -11.06
CA GLU A 753 -1.85 23.82 -11.60
C GLU A 753 -3.33 23.50 -11.40
N THR A 754 -4.04 24.41 -10.74
CA THR A 754 -5.48 24.33 -10.51
C THR A 754 -6.14 25.58 -11.06
N ILE A 755 -7.18 25.39 -11.84
CA ILE A 755 -8.00 26.45 -12.43
C ILE A 755 -9.42 26.29 -11.90
N VAL A 756 -9.96 27.34 -11.31
CA VAL A 756 -11.38 27.53 -11.01
C VAL A 756 -11.91 28.57 -11.97
N ASP A 757 -13.01 28.25 -12.66
CA ASP A 757 -13.62 29.15 -13.63
C ASP A 757 -15.14 29.07 -13.49
N THR A 758 -15.72 30.13 -12.93
CA THR A 758 -17.15 30.27 -12.70
C THR A 758 -17.60 31.66 -13.16
N PRO A 759 -18.90 31.91 -13.31
CA PRO A 759 -19.37 33.23 -13.77
C PRO A 759 -18.89 34.43 -12.92
N SER A 760 -18.63 34.23 -11.61
CA SER A 760 -18.25 35.31 -10.68
C SER A 760 -16.80 35.21 -10.16
N LEU A 761 -16.08 34.15 -10.50
CA LEU A 761 -14.75 33.90 -9.95
C LEU A 761 -13.89 33.15 -10.97
N TYR A 762 -12.78 33.72 -11.36
CA TYR A 762 -11.66 33.00 -11.97
C TYR A 762 -10.52 32.93 -10.97
N SER A 763 -9.95 31.73 -10.75
CA SER A 763 -8.78 31.54 -9.89
C SER A 763 -7.81 30.56 -10.56
N TYR A 764 -6.62 31.03 -10.83
CA TYR A 764 -5.48 30.23 -11.29
C TYR A 764 -4.48 30.10 -10.14
N ARG A 765 -4.02 28.89 -9.87
CA ARG A 765 -2.99 28.62 -8.87
C ARG A 765 -1.97 27.64 -9.42
N LEU A 766 -0.70 28.03 -9.38
CA LEU A 766 0.44 27.20 -9.71
C LEU A 766 1.31 26.99 -8.45
N ALA A 767 1.58 25.74 -8.11
CA ALA A 767 2.53 25.39 -7.06
C ALA A 767 3.65 24.54 -7.65
N THR A 768 4.89 25.06 -7.60
CA THR A 768 6.09 24.42 -8.14
C THR A 768 7.02 24.04 -7.01
N PRO A 769 7.11 22.76 -6.63
CA PRO A 769 8.05 22.31 -5.61
C PRO A 769 9.49 22.49 -6.05
N LYS A 770 10.41 22.68 -5.10
CA LYS A 770 11.86 22.80 -5.38
C LYS A 770 12.43 21.42 -5.66
N TRP A 771 12.48 21.02 -6.92
CA TRP A 771 13.03 19.78 -7.45
C TRP A 771 14.37 19.97 -8.17
N PRO A 772 15.17 18.91 -8.40
CA PRO A 772 15.02 17.54 -7.86
C PRO A 772 15.37 17.46 -6.36
N PHE A 773 14.76 16.49 -5.67
CA PHE A 773 15.11 16.14 -4.29
C PHE A 773 16.06 14.94 -4.28
N VAL A 774 17.21 15.09 -3.61
CA VAL A 774 18.25 14.06 -3.54
C VAL A 774 18.35 13.57 -2.10
N SER A 775 18.32 12.25 -1.89
CA SER A 775 18.46 11.66 -0.57
C SER A 775 19.41 10.45 -0.57
N LEU A 776 20.08 10.27 0.57
CA LEU A 776 20.86 9.10 0.92
C LEU A 776 20.28 8.44 2.15
N SER A 777 20.04 7.14 2.07
CA SER A 777 19.58 6.35 3.20
C SER A 777 20.54 5.18 3.46
N LEU A 778 20.91 5.01 4.71
CA LEU A 778 21.75 3.91 5.20
C LEU A 778 20.90 3.03 6.11
N SER A 779 20.92 1.73 5.86
CA SER A 779 20.16 0.73 6.64
C SER A 779 21.12 -0.35 7.15
N VAL A 780 21.03 -0.66 8.44
CA VAL A 780 21.83 -1.70 9.09
C VAL A 780 20.93 -2.65 9.85
N ARG A 781 21.08 -3.95 9.60
CA ARG A 781 20.38 -5.02 10.31
C ARG A 781 21.33 -5.77 11.23
N LEU A 782 21.03 -5.71 12.50
CA LEU A 782 21.72 -6.43 13.56
C LEU A 782 20.84 -7.61 13.96
N ASN A 783 21.28 -8.83 13.67
CA ASN A 783 20.56 -10.05 13.99
C ASN A 783 21.41 -10.92 14.87
N ASN A 784 20.83 -11.37 15.99
CA ASN A 784 21.35 -12.44 16.81
C ASN A 784 20.50 -13.73 16.63
N PHE A 785 20.06 -13.98 15.40
CA PHE A 785 19.42 -15.26 15.12
C PHE A 785 20.52 -16.31 15.02
N ASN A 786 20.58 -17.20 16.00
CA ASN A 786 21.30 -18.44 15.81
C ASN A 786 20.64 -19.18 14.65
N ASN A 787 21.43 -19.56 13.66
CA ASN A 787 21.06 -20.57 12.65
C ASN A 787 20.89 -21.94 13.33
N LEU A 788 20.16 -22.00 14.41
CA LEU A 788 19.75 -23.22 15.06
C LEU A 788 18.44 -23.67 14.40
N ASP A 789 18.61 -24.78 13.74
CA ASP A 789 17.57 -25.64 13.21
C ASP A 789 16.79 -24.96 12.06
N LYS A 790 17.30 -25.25 10.86
CA LYS A 790 16.39 -25.52 9.74
C LYS A 790 15.18 -26.22 10.34
N ILE A 791 14.08 -25.46 10.34
CA ILE A 791 12.77 -25.94 10.77
C ILE A 791 12.65 -27.37 10.26
N LYS A 792 12.52 -28.33 11.16
CA LYS A 792 11.89 -29.61 10.83
C LYS A 792 10.52 -29.19 10.31
N THR A 793 10.40 -29.10 9.00
CA THR A 793 9.09 -29.16 8.36
C THR A 793 8.50 -30.48 8.85
N GLU A 794 7.63 -30.41 9.85
CA GLU A 794 6.69 -31.50 10.08
C GLU A 794 6.10 -31.80 8.71
N LYS A 795 6.31 -33.05 8.31
CA LYS A 795 5.68 -33.64 7.13
C LYS A 795 4.23 -33.23 7.19
N GLY A 796 3.81 -32.41 6.27
CA GLY A 796 2.39 -32.27 6.00
C GLY A 796 1.86 -33.66 5.77
N SER A 797 0.97 -34.12 6.62
CA SER A 797 0.13 -35.25 6.33
C SER A 797 -0.61 -34.93 5.03
N GLU A 798 -0.27 -35.66 4.00
CA GLU A 798 -1.14 -35.83 2.85
C GLU A 798 -2.54 -36.22 3.33
N PHE A 799 -3.51 -35.35 3.04
CA PHE A 799 -4.85 -35.78 2.62
C PHE A 799 -5.51 -34.62 1.86
#